data_e75b8b065048d15ab7ade0601cf26474
#
_entry.id   e75b8b065048d15ab7ade0601cf26474
#
_cell.length_a   1.000
_cell.length_b   1.000
_cell.length_c   1.000
_cell.angle_alpha   90.00
_cell.angle_beta   90.00
_cell.angle_gamma   90.00
#
_symmetry.space_group_name_H-M   'P 1'
#
loop_
_entity.id
_entity.type
_entity.pdbx_description
1 polymer ?
#
loop_
_entity_poly.entity_id
_entity_poly.type
_entity_poly.pdbx_seq_one_letter_code
_entity_poly.pdbx_strand_id
1 'polypeptide(L)'
;MIQGTQSGTITGADGSWTLRVPDGAVLEFSSLGLTTVTRTYKGEAHVNVSMQEDTFYLEDVVVVGYGTAKKETLTAAVSAIKGDELLKSPSTNVSQVLAGKLPGISSVQESGEPGLDQASLRIRGSVYGVSYVVDGFPVDNINDIDPSDIESVSVLKDGASAAVYGLKAAGGVIIITTKKGNKGDVHITYNGSVGASMNANFPEFMDGPQFAYYYNMAQMMDQLASGAISDRSEYVPYFSKENVNAMTNGDPKDGWDNVNYIKKVFGTGITQNHNVTVQGGNDKVRYFVGAGYLGQNGNIKGYNYQRFNIRANVESKIGKYLTFTAGLSGVLGKRSTPRFASGGSDGGTYEVGYFSVARQTIGMLPYLPEKMGDYYTGAYANNQGYPYSPLAALYESGNKNTKSLSAQANASLAWDIPWVKGLQLKVSGAYDNSNSYSKNLDTPYYVVVPSRAADGSWNWSGPLVDVNGAADGIKLGEGSWYSESLTGQVSLSYANTFGKHSVEALLLTELRDYKTNNLSAYVKNLPFALLPELNNGTATANPVVGSSNASRSAGYVGRIRYNYNEKYLAEFTGRVDGSYKFAGMTKTRWGFFPSASLGWRLSEEDFLKGSSVLDDLKLRASVGLLGSDNVSAFMFLSQYAEGGKVVYSGTGATPSYYTYGIPNRELTWEKTLSYNIGTDFSLWDGKLGGEIDLFYNYTYDILTGNSGGKPSSMGGYYPTYVNKNAIDAKGIDILITHKNRFNLGDKPFFYEIGATLTYSKTRWLVYQDQPNVPEWQKRTGTTYGAHWGWLAEGLYRSEEEIDRSAWYGTRPNVGDIKYTDLNGDGKIDWDDRGIFGKSNRPELTFGLNFNAGWNGFDLNLQFTGGALFQVSMTGTYYNGYDDNTIWTQTFKEGSNSPLFLVEGAYSLDNPNGQWPRLTLATTGHGGDNGLASSFWWKDGKYIRLKTAQLGYTLPKSFTRRFGVEGLRLFVEGNNLFTISGLPKGIDPESPGVNNGYYPQQRNLMGGITLTF
;
A
#
# COMPACT_ATOMS: atom_id res chain seq x y z
N MET A 1 -30.24 25.26 -33.62
CA MET A 1 -30.91 26.55 -33.35
C MET A 1 -30.20 27.69 -34.05
N ILE A 2 -30.89 28.80 -34.36
CA ILE A 2 -30.22 30.05 -34.79
C ILE A 2 -29.78 30.78 -33.53
N GLN A 3 -28.47 31.02 -33.39
CA GLN A 3 -27.90 31.64 -32.19
C GLN A 3 -28.49 33.02 -31.91
N GLY A 4 -28.92 33.28 -30.68
CA GLY A 4 -29.54 34.56 -30.28
C GLY A 4 -31.05 34.66 -30.60
N THR A 5 -31.68 33.56 -31.06
CA THR A 5 -33.13 33.51 -31.34
C THR A 5 -33.76 32.25 -30.71
N GLN A 6 -35.09 32.22 -30.64
CA GLN A 6 -35.84 31.00 -30.23
C GLN A 6 -36.17 30.08 -31.44
N SER A 7 -35.63 30.38 -32.65
CA SER A 7 -35.89 29.56 -33.83
C SER A 7 -34.92 28.37 -33.89
N GLY A 8 -35.46 27.14 -33.89
CA GLY A 8 -34.70 25.90 -33.94
C GLY A 8 -35.51 24.76 -34.48
N THR A 9 -34.85 23.62 -34.72
CA THR A 9 -35.46 22.35 -35.14
C THR A 9 -34.73 21.20 -34.41
N ILE A 10 -35.33 20.03 -34.36
CA ILE A 10 -34.77 18.81 -33.83
C ILE A 10 -34.46 17.88 -35.02
N THR A 11 -33.36 17.16 -34.97
CA THR A 11 -32.96 16.17 -35.98
C THR A 11 -33.86 14.95 -35.92
N GLY A 12 -34.18 14.36 -37.05
CA GLY A 12 -34.85 13.07 -37.16
C GLY A 12 -33.98 11.91 -36.74
N ALA A 13 -34.51 10.69 -36.63
CA ALA A 13 -33.81 9.46 -36.26
C ALA A 13 -32.68 9.08 -37.26
N ASP A 14 -32.73 9.59 -38.48
CA ASP A 14 -31.75 9.46 -39.55
C ASP A 14 -30.69 10.60 -39.56
N GLY A 15 -30.77 11.55 -38.59
CA GLY A 15 -29.90 12.69 -38.48
C GLY A 15 -30.28 13.85 -39.41
N SER A 16 -31.36 13.72 -40.23
CA SER A 16 -31.82 14.83 -41.11
C SER A 16 -32.52 15.91 -40.31
N TRP A 17 -32.39 17.15 -40.79
CA TRP A 17 -33.03 18.33 -40.19
C TRP A 17 -33.32 19.38 -41.26
N THR A 18 -34.29 20.22 -41.00
CA THR A 18 -34.70 21.37 -41.89
C THR A 18 -34.99 22.59 -41.04
N LEU A 19 -34.40 23.70 -41.38
CA LEU A 19 -34.59 25.01 -40.71
C LEU A 19 -34.52 26.16 -41.74
N ARG A 20 -35.45 27.09 -41.67
CA ARG A 20 -35.35 28.33 -42.48
C ARG A 20 -34.37 29.28 -41.79
N VAL A 21 -33.31 29.64 -42.50
CA VAL A 21 -32.16 30.37 -41.97
C VAL A 21 -31.88 31.57 -42.87
N PRO A 22 -31.76 32.81 -42.35
CA PRO A 22 -31.26 33.97 -43.12
C PRO A 22 -29.78 33.79 -43.44
N ASP A 23 -29.33 34.33 -44.57
CA ASP A 23 -27.90 34.35 -44.91
C ASP A 23 -27.08 35.10 -43.84
N GLY A 24 -25.93 34.51 -43.46
CA GLY A 24 -25.05 35.04 -42.43
C GLY A 24 -25.44 34.68 -41.00
N ALA A 25 -26.56 33.98 -40.76
CA ALA A 25 -26.94 33.56 -39.42
C ALA A 25 -25.98 32.50 -38.86
N VAL A 26 -25.70 32.55 -37.57
CA VAL A 26 -24.90 31.54 -36.88
C VAL A 26 -25.84 30.41 -36.40
N LEU A 27 -25.61 29.23 -36.90
CA LEU A 27 -26.32 28.02 -36.49
C LEU A 27 -25.58 27.35 -35.35
N GLU A 28 -26.28 27.00 -34.28
CA GLU A 28 -25.81 26.26 -33.16
C GLU A 28 -26.41 24.87 -33.17
N PHE A 29 -25.53 23.86 -33.17
CA PHE A 29 -25.87 22.43 -33.10
C PHE A 29 -25.48 21.93 -31.73
N SER A 30 -26.43 21.47 -30.93
CA SER A 30 -26.21 20.93 -29.60
C SER A 30 -26.95 19.61 -29.41
N SER A 31 -26.34 18.68 -28.75
CA SER A 31 -26.94 17.41 -28.36
C SER A 31 -26.31 16.94 -27.04
N LEU A 32 -27.09 16.26 -26.22
CA LEU A 32 -26.59 15.72 -24.96
C LEU A 32 -25.41 14.75 -25.23
N GLY A 33 -24.29 14.96 -24.56
CA GLY A 33 -23.08 14.16 -24.74
C GLY A 33 -22.23 14.49 -25.97
N LEU A 34 -22.55 15.54 -26.74
CA LEU A 34 -21.78 15.99 -27.87
C LEU A 34 -21.33 17.45 -27.72
N THR A 35 -20.12 17.78 -28.16
CA THR A 35 -19.60 19.14 -28.17
C THR A 35 -20.45 20.03 -29.08
N THR A 36 -21.00 21.14 -28.55
CA THR A 36 -21.78 22.09 -29.33
C THR A 36 -20.94 22.69 -30.48
N VAL A 37 -21.44 22.64 -31.70
CA VAL A 37 -20.79 23.15 -32.89
C VAL A 37 -21.54 24.38 -33.40
N THR A 38 -20.85 25.48 -33.60
CA THR A 38 -21.42 26.69 -34.26
C THR A 38 -20.90 26.79 -35.69
N ARG A 39 -21.80 27.13 -36.64
CA ARG A 39 -21.47 27.31 -38.04
C ARG A 39 -22.25 28.48 -38.64
N THR A 40 -21.57 29.39 -39.26
CA THR A 40 -22.22 30.48 -39.99
C THR A 40 -22.77 29.95 -41.31
N TYR A 41 -24.09 30.15 -41.54
CA TYR A 41 -24.76 29.79 -42.79
C TYR A 41 -24.33 30.74 -43.93
N LYS A 42 -23.92 30.19 -45.08
CA LYS A 42 -23.42 30.95 -46.24
C LYS A 42 -24.26 30.71 -47.50
N GLY A 43 -25.54 30.30 -47.34
CA GLY A 43 -26.44 30.03 -48.50
C GLY A 43 -26.31 28.61 -49.05
N GLU A 44 -25.72 27.65 -48.32
CA GLU A 44 -25.58 26.28 -48.80
C GLU A 44 -26.94 25.55 -48.81
N ALA A 45 -27.20 24.77 -49.88
CA ALA A 45 -28.42 23.94 -49.98
C ALA A 45 -28.48 22.79 -48.95
N HIS A 46 -27.36 22.30 -48.53
CA HIS A 46 -27.20 21.26 -47.51
C HIS A 46 -26.07 21.60 -46.57
N VAL A 47 -26.31 21.50 -45.27
CA VAL A 47 -25.32 21.74 -44.23
C VAL A 47 -25.13 20.46 -43.47
N ASN A 48 -23.98 19.79 -43.63
CA ASN A 48 -23.58 18.61 -42.85
C ASN A 48 -22.67 19.06 -41.72
N VAL A 49 -22.99 18.56 -40.48
CA VAL A 49 -22.22 18.88 -39.30
C VAL A 49 -21.85 17.56 -38.61
N SER A 50 -20.56 17.37 -38.39
CA SER A 50 -20.06 16.25 -37.52
C SER A 50 -19.80 16.83 -36.15
N MET A 51 -20.48 16.29 -35.15
CA MET A 51 -20.26 16.63 -33.76
C MET A 51 -19.33 15.59 -33.12
N GLN A 52 -18.48 16.04 -32.20
CA GLN A 52 -17.57 15.17 -31.45
C GLN A 52 -18.20 14.84 -30.10
N GLU A 53 -17.92 13.66 -29.56
CA GLU A 53 -18.34 13.30 -28.20
C GLU A 53 -17.78 14.32 -27.20
N ASP A 54 -18.63 14.83 -26.33
CA ASP A 54 -18.24 15.69 -25.24
C ASP A 54 -18.00 14.80 -24.00
N THR A 55 -16.78 14.33 -23.86
CA THR A 55 -16.38 13.51 -22.70
C THR A 55 -16.49 14.27 -21.37
N PHE A 56 -16.76 15.57 -21.41
CA PHE A 56 -16.88 16.45 -20.24
C PHE A 56 -18.22 16.31 -19.50
N TYR A 57 -19.28 15.81 -20.16
CA TYR A 57 -20.65 15.73 -19.65
C TYR A 57 -21.31 14.34 -19.81
N LEU A 58 -20.52 13.28 -20.06
CA LEU A 58 -21.07 11.93 -20.16
C LEU A 58 -21.68 11.47 -18.82
N GLU A 59 -22.86 10.90 -18.85
CA GLU A 59 -23.49 10.23 -17.69
C GLU A 59 -22.53 9.19 -17.12
N ASP A 60 -22.15 9.35 -15.84
CA ASP A 60 -21.28 8.40 -15.16
C ASP A 60 -22.06 7.14 -14.77
N VAL A 61 -21.85 6.07 -15.52
CA VAL A 61 -22.31 4.72 -15.15
C VAL A 61 -21.26 4.08 -14.26
N VAL A 62 -21.67 3.69 -13.07
CA VAL A 62 -20.80 3.11 -12.04
C VAL A 62 -21.09 1.62 -11.94
N VAL A 63 -20.03 0.81 -11.87
CA VAL A 63 -20.17 -0.62 -11.59
C VAL A 63 -20.38 -0.79 -10.09
N VAL A 64 -21.47 -1.42 -9.74
CA VAL A 64 -21.88 -1.75 -8.37
C VAL A 64 -22.11 -3.26 -8.27
N GLY A 65 -22.14 -3.79 -7.06
CA GLY A 65 -22.25 -5.22 -6.82
C GLY A 65 -23.17 -5.97 -7.78
N TYR A 66 -22.58 -6.78 -8.67
CA TYR A 66 -23.26 -7.61 -9.68
C TYR A 66 -24.19 -6.84 -10.65
N GLY A 67 -23.82 -5.61 -11.02
CA GLY A 67 -24.55 -4.80 -12.00
C GLY A 67 -23.91 -3.43 -12.22
N THR A 68 -24.55 -2.64 -13.07
CA THR A 68 -24.22 -1.23 -13.31
C THR A 68 -25.39 -0.36 -12.91
N ALA A 69 -25.13 0.85 -12.46
CA ALA A 69 -26.16 1.85 -12.16
C ALA A 69 -25.67 3.25 -12.55
N LYS A 70 -26.59 4.14 -12.88
CA LYS A 70 -26.27 5.55 -13.04
C LYS A 70 -25.88 6.14 -11.68
N LYS A 71 -24.85 6.94 -11.61
CA LYS A 71 -24.39 7.61 -10.37
C LYS A 71 -25.52 8.38 -9.68
N GLU A 72 -26.37 9.02 -10.46
CA GLU A 72 -27.51 9.80 -9.97
C GLU A 72 -28.54 8.95 -9.19
N THR A 73 -28.72 7.68 -9.57
CA THR A 73 -29.69 6.76 -8.95
C THR A 73 -29.09 5.84 -7.88
N LEU A 74 -27.81 6.00 -7.55
CA LEU A 74 -27.19 5.25 -6.46
C LEU A 74 -27.58 5.83 -5.10
N THR A 75 -27.96 4.92 -4.16
CA THR A 75 -28.32 5.27 -2.77
C THR A 75 -27.20 5.05 -1.78
N ALA A 76 -26.18 4.26 -2.14
CA ALA A 76 -25.04 3.91 -1.31
C ALA A 76 -23.81 4.79 -1.61
N ALA A 77 -22.83 4.83 -0.69
CA ALA A 77 -21.59 5.59 -0.83
C ALA A 77 -20.61 4.87 -1.76
N VAL A 78 -20.59 5.24 -3.04
CA VAL A 78 -19.69 4.67 -4.05
C VAL A 78 -18.96 5.78 -4.77
N SER A 79 -17.64 5.70 -4.83
CA SER A 79 -16.81 6.59 -5.65
C SER A 79 -16.16 5.80 -6.77
N ALA A 80 -16.08 6.37 -7.97
CA ALA A 80 -15.54 5.71 -9.15
C ALA A 80 -14.57 6.60 -9.93
N ILE A 81 -13.64 5.97 -10.64
CA ILE A 81 -12.68 6.63 -11.53
C ILE A 81 -12.55 5.83 -12.83
N LYS A 82 -12.44 6.52 -13.95
CA LYS A 82 -12.25 5.91 -15.27
C LYS A 82 -10.80 5.47 -15.49
N GLY A 83 -10.59 4.44 -16.31
CA GLY A 83 -9.26 3.91 -16.62
C GLY A 83 -8.31 4.96 -17.20
N ASP A 84 -8.79 5.87 -18.03
CA ASP A 84 -7.96 6.90 -18.65
C ASP A 84 -7.36 7.90 -17.62
N GLU A 85 -8.05 8.13 -16.49
CA GLU A 85 -7.50 8.93 -15.39
C GLU A 85 -6.38 8.20 -14.63
N LEU A 86 -6.37 6.85 -14.67
CA LEU A 86 -5.29 6.06 -14.08
C LEU A 86 -4.00 6.16 -14.91
N LEU A 87 -4.11 6.27 -16.23
CA LEU A 87 -2.96 6.37 -17.14
C LEU A 87 -2.19 7.69 -17.05
N LYS A 88 -2.74 8.69 -16.37
CA LYS A 88 -2.06 9.98 -16.10
C LYS A 88 -1.00 9.86 -14.97
N SER A 89 -0.78 8.68 -14.42
CA SER A 89 0.23 8.40 -13.39
C SER A 89 1.29 7.44 -13.93
N PRO A 90 2.58 7.69 -13.70
CA PRO A 90 3.68 6.81 -14.18
C PRO A 90 3.77 5.48 -13.45
N SER A 91 2.97 5.30 -12.40
CA SER A 91 2.99 4.06 -11.62
C SER A 91 2.37 2.91 -12.39
N THR A 92 3.05 1.78 -12.36
CA THR A 92 2.60 0.52 -12.97
C THR A 92 1.75 -0.34 -12.03
N ASN A 93 1.58 0.09 -10.76
CA ASN A 93 0.79 -0.60 -9.75
C ASN A 93 -0.53 0.11 -9.50
N VAL A 94 -1.64 -0.58 -9.66
CA VAL A 94 -3.00 -0.02 -9.47
C VAL A 94 -3.18 0.57 -8.07
N SER A 95 -2.64 -0.09 -7.02
CA SER A 95 -2.74 0.41 -5.65
C SER A 95 -2.08 1.78 -5.42
N GLN A 96 -0.98 2.07 -6.13
CA GLN A 96 -0.31 3.36 -6.05
C GLN A 96 -1.06 4.46 -6.82
N VAL A 97 -1.63 4.12 -7.98
CA VAL A 97 -2.34 5.07 -8.86
C VAL A 97 -3.61 5.61 -8.20
N LEU A 98 -4.24 4.83 -7.30
CA LEU A 98 -5.46 5.23 -6.59
C LEU A 98 -5.22 6.25 -5.47
N ALA A 99 -3.98 6.45 -5.04
CA ALA A 99 -3.63 7.39 -3.97
C ALA A 99 -4.14 8.81 -4.26
N GLY A 100 -4.92 9.39 -3.34
CA GLY A 100 -5.40 10.78 -3.44
C GLY A 100 -6.35 11.10 -4.59
N LYS A 101 -6.83 10.08 -5.34
CA LYS A 101 -7.81 10.28 -6.43
C LYS A 101 -9.25 10.05 -5.99
N LEU A 102 -9.47 9.20 -5.01
CA LEU A 102 -10.81 8.84 -4.53
C LEU A 102 -10.94 9.12 -3.02
N PRO A 103 -12.03 9.78 -2.56
CA PRO A 103 -12.27 10.00 -1.14
C PRO A 103 -12.59 8.67 -0.45
N GLY A 104 -12.18 8.55 0.81
CA GLY A 104 -12.36 7.34 1.61
C GLY A 104 -11.20 6.34 1.51
N ILE A 105 -10.25 6.52 0.59
CA ILE A 105 -9.09 5.63 0.43
C ILE A 105 -7.84 6.28 1.04
N SER A 106 -7.15 5.54 1.89
CA SER A 106 -5.75 5.80 2.23
C SER A 106 -4.84 4.79 1.53
N SER A 107 -3.75 5.27 0.97
CA SER A 107 -2.74 4.48 0.26
C SER A 107 -1.38 4.80 0.84
N VAL A 108 -0.65 3.80 1.34
CA VAL A 108 0.67 3.94 1.94
C VAL A 108 1.64 3.00 1.24
N GLN A 109 2.69 3.55 0.66
CA GLN A 109 3.75 2.78 0.00
C GLN A 109 4.92 2.60 0.96
N GLU A 110 5.16 1.39 1.42
CA GLU A 110 6.19 1.09 2.43
C GLU A 110 7.58 0.83 1.82
N SER A 111 7.68 0.44 0.56
CA SER A 111 8.93 0.10 -0.11
C SER A 111 8.96 0.62 -1.55
N GLY A 112 10.17 0.91 -2.06
CA GLY A 112 10.44 1.19 -3.47
C GLY A 112 11.14 0.05 -4.19
N GLU A 113 11.23 -1.13 -3.58
CA GLU A 113 11.95 -2.27 -4.14
C GLU A 113 11.26 -2.80 -5.41
N PRO A 114 12.00 -3.04 -6.50
CA PRO A 114 11.45 -3.59 -7.73
C PRO A 114 10.59 -4.83 -7.52
N GLY A 115 9.33 -4.76 -7.96
CA GLY A 115 8.33 -5.82 -7.80
C GLY A 115 7.73 -5.99 -6.40
N LEU A 116 8.11 -5.15 -5.42
CA LEU A 116 7.52 -5.06 -4.06
C LEU A 116 7.15 -3.61 -3.69
N ASP A 117 7.00 -2.76 -4.67
CA ASP A 117 6.70 -1.34 -4.53
C ASP A 117 5.19 -1.00 -4.49
N GLN A 118 4.36 -2.00 -4.30
CA GLN A 118 2.91 -1.84 -4.15
C GLN A 118 2.53 -1.05 -2.89
N ALA A 119 1.40 -0.35 -2.96
CA ALA A 119 0.85 0.36 -1.81
C ALA A 119 -0.19 -0.46 -1.05
N SER A 120 -0.20 -0.35 0.27
CA SER A 120 -1.24 -0.87 1.14
C SER A 120 -2.45 0.08 1.12
N LEU A 121 -3.62 -0.44 0.72
CA LEU A 121 -4.86 0.32 0.64
C LEU A 121 -5.75 0.06 1.85
N ARG A 122 -6.42 1.11 2.34
CA ARG A 122 -7.47 1.02 3.36
C ARG A 122 -8.61 1.95 3.02
N ILE A 123 -9.82 1.56 3.40
CA ILE A 123 -11.03 2.36 3.21
C ILE A 123 -11.51 2.83 4.58
N ARG A 124 -11.70 4.17 4.75
CA ARG A 124 -12.23 4.81 5.96
C ARG A 124 -11.53 4.40 7.26
N GLY A 125 -10.20 4.17 7.20
CA GLY A 125 -9.42 3.76 8.37
C GLY A 125 -9.75 2.36 8.92
N SER A 126 -10.42 1.51 8.14
CA SER A 126 -10.79 0.16 8.55
C SER A 126 -9.59 -0.64 9.08
N VAL A 127 -9.82 -1.40 10.14
CA VAL A 127 -8.83 -2.35 10.70
C VAL A 127 -8.71 -3.61 9.84
N TYR A 128 -9.72 -3.88 9.01
CA TYR A 128 -9.72 -4.99 8.05
C TYR A 128 -9.07 -4.58 6.73
N GLY A 129 -8.48 -5.56 6.04
CA GLY A 129 -7.97 -5.38 4.68
C GLY A 129 -9.09 -5.11 3.67
N VAL A 130 -8.75 -4.40 2.61
CA VAL A 130 -9.66 -4.16 1.48
C VAL A 130 -9.83 -5.45 0.68
N SER A 131 -11.05 -5.71 0.23
CA SER A 131 -11.34 -6.81 -0.70
C SER A 131 -11.32 -6.31 -2.14
N TYR A 132 -10.78 -7.13 -3.02
CA TYR A 132 -10.67 -6.83 -4.44
C TYR A 132 -11.59 -7.73 -5.26
N VAL A 133 -12.24 -7.12 -6.26
CA VAL A 133 -13.11 -7.82 -7.20
C VAL A 133 -12.74 -7.39 -8.61
N VAL A 134 -12.46 -8.34 -9.50
CA VAL A 134 -12.14 -8.07 -10.90
C VAL A 134 -13.17 -8.78 -11.77
N ASP A 135 -13.87 -8.00 -12.61
CA ASP A 135 -14.91 -8.48 -13.53
C ASP A 135 -15.99 -9.35 -12.85
N GLY A 136 -16.29 -9.03 -11.56
CA GLY A 136 -17.32 -9.70 -10.76
C GLY A 136 -16.82 -10.87 -9.90
N PHE A 137 -15.52 -11.19 -9.91
CA PHE A 137 -14.94 -12.29 -9.14
C PHE A 137 -13.94 -11.77 -8.10
N PRO A 138 -13.96 -12.32 -6.86
CA PRO A 138 -12.99 -11.97 -5.84
C PRO A 138 -11.57 -12.42 -6.22
N VAL A 139 -10.58 -11.53 -6.07
CA VAL A 139 -9.16 -11.80 -6.28
C VAL A 139 -8.33 -11.37 -5.07
N ASP A 140 -7.13 -11.94 -4.91
CA ASP A 140 -6.28 -11.62 -3.78
C ASP A 140 -5.29 -10.45 -4.09
N ASN A 141 -5.00 -10.17 -5.37
CA ASN A 141 -4.07 -9.11 -5.80
C ASN A 141 -4.59 -8.37 -7.04
N ILE A 142 -4.41 -7.05 -7.08
CA ILE A 142 -4.76 -6.17 -8.22
C ILE A 142 -3.54 -5.55 -8.90
N ASN A 143 -2.35 -5.67 -8.31
CA ASN A 143 -1.14 -5.03 -8.82
C ASN A 143 -0.53 -5.76 -10.03
N ASP A 144 -1.04 -6.95 -10.33
CA ASP A 144 -0.70 -7.70 -11.54
C ASP A 144 -1.47 -7.20 -12.78
N ILE A 145 -2.50 -6.36 -12.58
CA ILE A 145 -3.30 -5.78 -13.68
C ILE A 145 -2.56 -4.54 -14.21
N ASP A 146 -2.39 -4.48 -15.53
CA ASP A 146 -1.86 -3.27 -16.17
C ASP A 146 -2.94 -2.17 -16.14
N PRO A 147 -2.63 -0.93 -15.71
CA PRO A 147 -3.59 0.16 -15.73
C PRO A 147 -4.24 0.42 -17.10
N SER A 148 -3.57 0.12 -18.21
CA SER A 148 -4.11 0.26 -19.58
C SER A 148 -5.20 -0.74 -19.93
N ASP A 149 -5.31 -1.86 -19.19
CA ASP A 149 -6.37 -2.85 -19.36
C ASP A 149 -7.66 -2.48 -18.60
N ILE A 150 -7.63 -1.43 -17.75
CA ILE A 150 -8.73 -1.04 -16.87
C ILE A 150 -9.69 -0.10 -17.58
N GLU A 151 -10.98 -0.39 -17.49
CA GLU A 151 -12.09 0.49 -17.92
C GLU A 151 -12.47 1.46 -16.80
N SER A 152 -12.65 0.93 -15.57
CA SER A 152 -13.01 1.72 -14.41
C SER A 152 -12.64 1.03 -13.10
N VAL A 153 -12.47 1.83 -12.04
CA VAL A 153 -12.34 1.37 -10.66
C VAL A 153 -13.45 2.00 -9.83
N SER A 154 -14.21 1.18 -9.11
CA SER A 154 -15.25 1.61 -8.17
C SER A 154 -14.91 1.19 -6.76
N VAL A 155 -15.18 2.06 -5.78
CA VAL A 155 -14.87 1.84 -4.37
C VAL A 155 -16.17 1.86 -3.58
N LEU A 156 -16.51 0.75 -2.94
CA LEU A 156 -17.67 0.58 -2.09
C LEU A 156 -17.25 0.87 -0.65
N LYS A 157 -17.75 1.97 -0.09
CA LYS A 157 -17.24 2.54 1.16
C LYS A 157 -18.13 2.26 2.38
N ASP A 158 -19.40 1.90 2.17
CA ASP A 158 -20.37 1.67 3.23
C ASP A 158 -20.92 0.25 3.27
N GLY A 159 -21.64 -0.08 4.36
CA GLY A 159 -22.23 -1.39 4.55
C GLY A 159 -23.31 -1.75 3.54
N ALA A 160 -24.02 -0.78 2.96
CA ALA A 160 -25.07 -1.04 1.99
C ALA A 160 -24.48 -1.46 0.63
N SER A 161 -23.46 -0.76 0.15
CA SER A 161 -22.79 -1.09 -1.09
C SER A 161 -21.95 -2.36 -0.99
N ALA A 162 -21.26 -2.59 0.13
CA ALA A 162 -20.31 -3.68 0.32
C ALA A 162 -20.98 -5.01 0.70
N ALA A 163 -22.18 -5.00 1.30
CA ALA A 163 -22.88 -6.19 1.80
C ALA A 163 -23.04 -7.30 0.76
N VAL A 164 -23.15 -6.94 -0.51
CA VAL A 164 -23.33 -7.90 -1.63
C VAL A 164 -22.10 -8.82 -1.80
N TYR A 165 -20.90 -8.41 -1.34
CA TYR A 165 -19.62 -9.15 -1.48
C TYR A 165 -19.23 -9.99 -0.26
N GLY A 166 -20.02 -9.99 0.82
CA GLY A 166 -19.99 -10.96 1.92
C GLY A 166 -18.76 -10.88 2.83
N LEU A 167 -18.22 -12.07 3.14
CA LEU A 167 -17.23 -12.34 4.20
C LEU A 167 -16.02 -11.43 4.28
N LYS A 168 -15.58 -10.88 3.19
CA LYS A 168 -14.37 -10.06 3.11
C LYS A 168 -14.69 -8.56 3.01
N ALA A 169 -15.99 -8.17 2.98
CA ALA A 169 -16.41 -6.79 2.72
C ALA A 169 -16.31 -5.85 3.93
N ALA A 170 -15.98 -6.34 5.12
CA ALA A 170 -15.85 -5.51 6.33
C ALA A 170 -14.80 -4.40 6.22
N GLY A 171 -13.77 -4.58 5.36
CA GLY A 171 -12.75 -3.58 5.03
C GLY A 171 -13.09 -2.65 3.86
N GLY A 172 -14.30 -2.78 3.29
CA GLY A 172 -14.69 -2.16 2.04
C GLY A 172 -14.23 -2.98 0.82
N VAL A 173 -14.74 -2.61 -0.37
CA VAL A 173 -14.48 -3.36 -1.61
C VAL A 173 -14.00 -2.42 -2.70
N ILE A 174 -12.95 -2.81 -3.42
CA ILE A 174 -12.51 -2.18 -4.66
C ILE A 174 -12.87 -3.09 -5.82
N ILE A 175 -13.68 -2.57 -6.74
CA ILE A 175 -14.10 -3.28 -7.95
C ILE A 175 -13.32 -2.72 -9.13
N ILE A 176 -12.66 -3.58 -9.87
CA ILE A 176 -11.99 -3.26 -11.12
C ILE A 176 -12.78 -3.89 -12.26
N THR A 177 -13.15 -3.07 -13.22
CA THR A 177 -13.72 -3.53 -14.48
C THR A 177 -12.68 -3.39 -15.57
N THR A 178 -12.41 -4.46 -16.28
CA THR A 178 -11.45 -4.46 -17.39
C THR A 178 -12.14 -4.16 -18.73
N LYS A 179 -11.39 -3.63 -19.69
CA LYS A 179 -11.87 -3.28 -21.01
C LYS A 179 -12.40 -4.50 -21.75
N LYS A 180 -13.57 -4.40 -22.35
CA LYS A 180 -14.24 -5.49 -23.10
C LYS A 180 -14.24 -5.28 -24.61
N GLY A 181 -13.68 -4.18 -25.07
CA GLY A 181 -13.72 -3.72 -26.44
C GLY A 181 -14.96 -2.91 -26.80
N ASN A 182 -14.83 -2.10 -27.82
CA ASN A 182 -15.86 -1.16 -28.29
C ASN A 182 -16.43 -1.61 -29.64
N LYS A 183 -17.64 -1.14 -29.97
CA LYS A 183 -18.21 -1.26 -31.31
C LYS A 183 -17.48 -0.27 -32.22
N GLY A 184 -16.96 -0.73 -33.34
CA GLY A 184 -16.30 0.09 -34.35
C GLY A 184 -15.09 -0.63 -34.97
N ASP A 185 -14.27 0.15 -35.66
CA ASP A 185 -13.05 -0.32 -36.29
C ASP A 185 -12.03 -0.80 -35.24
N VAL A 186 -11.03 -1.52 -35.69
CA VAL A 186 -9.95 -1.99 -34.84
C VAL A 186 -9.07 -0.82 -34.45
N HIS A 187 -8.91 -0.58 -33.15
CA HIS A 187 -7.97 0.40 -32.62
C HIS A 187 -6.81 -0.29 -31.95
N ILE A 188 -5.59 0.06 -32.36
CA ILE A 188 -4.36 -0.41 -31.76
C ILE A 188 -3.71 0.76 -31.04
N THR A 189 -3.43 0.60 -29.75
CA THR A 189 -2.72 1.62 -28.97
C THR A 189 -1.45 1.02 -28.38
N TYR A 190 -0.34 1.72 -28.60
CA TYR A 190 0.93 1.43 -27.94
C TYR A 190 1.25 2.55 -26.94
N ASN A 191 1.54 2.18 -25.69
CA ASN A 191 2.07 3.06 -24.66
C ASN A 191 3.46 2.57 -24.26
N GLY A 192 4.46 3.42 -24.39
CA GLY A 192 5.83 3.10 -24.01
C GLY A 192 6.45 4.21 -23.19
N SER A 193 7.14 3.87 -22.09
CA SER A 193 7.91 4.81 -21.28
C SER A 193 9.19 4.19 -20.75
N VAL A 194 10.21 5.03 -20.60
CA VAL A 194 11.49 4.66 -20.02
C VAL A 194 12.03 5.81 -19.18
N GLY A 195 12.70 5.49 -18.09
CA GLY A 195 13.26 6.53 -17.24
C GLY A 195 14.18 6.02 -16.14
N ALA A 196 14.66 6.99 -15.35
CA ALA A 196 15.58 6.77 -14.25
C ALA A 196 14.83 6.72 -12.92
N SER A 197 15.27 5.82 -12.04
CA SER A 197 14.78 5.65 -10.67
C SER A 197 15.90 5.91 -9.68
N MET A 198 15.65 6.77 -8.67
CA MET A 198 16.60 7.13 -7.61
C MET A 198 15.87 7.30 -6.29
N ASN A 199 16.60 7.31 -5.16
CA ASN A 199 15.97 7.52 -3.86
C ASN A 199 15.15 8.81 -3.80
N ALA A 200 13.90 8.75 -3.35
CA ALA A 200 13.04 9.92 -3.20
C ALA A 200 13.45 10.78 -1.99
N ASN A 201 13.53 10.14 -0.84
CA ASN A 201 14.01 10.70 0.42
C ASN A 201 15.04 9.76 1.02
N PHE A 202 16.18 10.29 1.43
CA PHE A 202 17.19 9.52 2.13
C PHE A 202 17.98 10.45 3.07
N PRO A 203 18.19 10.09 4.33
CA PRO A 203 18.93 10.92 5.25
C PRO A 203 20.43 10.93 4.92
N GLU A 204 21.08 12.04 5.26
CA GLU A 204 22.52 12.16 5.16
C GLU A 204 23.19 11.47 6.36
N PHE A 205 24.31 10.79 6.13
CA PHE A 205 25.14 10.13 7.13
C PHE A 205 26.50 10.79 7.18
N MET A 206 27.22 10.61 8.30
CA MET A 206 28.54 11.19 8.48
C MET A 206 29.55 10.67 7.45
N ASP A 207 30.41 11.54 6.97
CA ASP A 207 31.64 11.18 6.28
C ASP A 207 32.78 10.85 7.30
N GLY A 208 33.96 10.44 6.80
CA GLY A 208 35.07 10.02 7.68
C GLY A 208 35.50 11.09 8.70
N PRO A 209 35.82 12.33 8.30
CA PRO A 209 36.15 13.43 9.18
C PRO A 209 35.03 13.78 10.17
N GLN A 210 33.78 13.80 9.74
CA GLN A 210 32.62 14.05 10.62
C GLN A 210 32.46 12.93 11.65
N PHE A 211 32.59 11.65 11.20
CA PHE A 211 32.55 10.52 12.10
C PHE A 211 33.62 10.64 13.20
N ALA A 212 34.86 10.94 12.83
CA ALA A 212 35.96 11.09 13.77
C ALA A 212 35.70 12.23 14.78
N TYR A 213 35.18 13.37 14.30
CA TYR A 213 34.87 14.52 15.17
C TYR A 213 33.79 14.18 16.21
N TYR A 214 32.65 13.67 15.77
CA TYR A 214 31.54 13.37 16.67
C TYR A 214 31.81 12.15 17.57
N TYR A 215 32.57 11.17 17.08
CA TYR A 215 33.01 10.03 17.88
C TYR A 215 33.94 10.47 19.03
N ASN A 216 34.94 11.33 18.74
CA ASN A 216 35.81 11.90 19.74
C ASN A 216 35.02 12.72 20.77
N MET A 217 34.04 13.52 20.31
CA MET A 217 33.13 14.29 21.18
C MET A 217 32.32 13.37 22.10
N ALA A 218 31.72 12.31 21.57
CA ALA A 218 30.95 11.36 22.35
C ALA A 218 31.79 10.66 23.40
N GLN A 219 33.00 10.19 23.03
CA GLN A 219 33.92 9.54 23.97
C GLN A 219 34.38 10.51 25.08
N MET A 220 34.73 11.75 24.73
CA MET A 220 35.08 12.78 25.69
C MET A 220 33.95 13.07 26.68
N MET A 221 32.70 13.17 26.18
CA MET A 221 31.54 13.37 27.04
C MET A 221 31.30 12.18 27.98
N ASP A 222 31.52 10.96 27.52
CA ASP A 222 31.40 9.75 28.36
C ASP A 222 32.51 9.69 29.43
N GLN A 223 33.74 10.09 29.10
CA GLN A 223 34.84 10.16 30.06
C GLN A 223 34.61 11.24 31.12
N LEU A 224 34.10 12.42 30.75
CA LEU A 224 33.69 13.45 31.70
C LEU A 224 32.55 12.96 32.60
N ALA A 225 31.53 12.33 32.05
CA ALA A 225 30.38 11.81 32.79
C ALA A 225 30.78 10.70 33.79
N SER A 226 31.71 9.85 33.43
CA SER A 226 32.23 8.79 34.30
C SER A 226 33.29 9.27 35.31
N GLY A 227 33.76 10.54 35.21
CA GLY A 227 34.88 11.06 36.02
C GLY A 227 36.25 10.51 35.64
N ALA A 228 36.40 9.87 34.50
CA ALA A 228 37.67 9.38 33.97
C ALA A 228 38.62 10.52 33.60
N ILE A 229 38.07 11.68 33.25
CA ILE A 229 38.74 12.97 33.09
C ILE A 229 37.92 14.04 33.83
N SER A 230 38.61 15.07 34.35
CA SER A 230 37.98 16.16 35.08
C SER A 230 37.72 17.39 34.21
N ASP A 231 38.47 17.52 33.12
CA ASP A 231 38.40 18.67 32.20
C ASP A 231 38.65 18.23 30.76
N ARG A 232 38.08 18.98 29.83
CA ARG A 232 38.19 18.76 28.37
C ARG A 232 39.64 18.68 27.88
N SER A 233 40.56 19.40 28.52
CA SER A 233 41.98 19.43 28.13
C SER A 233 42.72 18.13 28.43
N GLU A 234 42.19 17.28 29.31
CA GLU A 234 42.74 15.95 29.62
C GLU A 234 42.36 14.89 28.59
N TYR A 235 41.44 15.18 27.69
CA TYR A 235 40.97 14.23 26.72
C TYR A 235 42.00 13.93 25.64
N VAL A 236 42.30 12.63 25.44
CA VAL A 236 43.14 12.12 24.34
C VAL A 236 42.26 11.62 23.23
N PRO A 237 42.24 12.26 22.04
CA PRO A 237 41.36 11.87 20.97
C PRO A 237 41.58 10.43 20.51
N TYR A 238 40.45 9.70 20.32
CA TYR A 238 40.50 8.36 19.72
C TYR A 238 40.98 8.43 18.27
N PHE A 239 40.47 9.39 17.50
CA PHE A 239 40.98 9.74 16.18
C PHE A 239 41.83 10.99 16.29
N SER A 240 43.15 10.85 16.06
CA SER A 240 44.07 11.99 16.09
C SER A 240 43.85 12.95 14.93
N LYS A 241 44.48 14.15 14.98
CA LYS A 241 44.43 15.10 13.85
C LYS A 241 45.05 14.50 12.58
N GLU A 242 46.07 13.68 12.73
CA GLU A 242 46.73 12.94 11.63
C GLU A 242 45.78 11.94 11.00
N ASN A 243 45.02 11.20 11.81
CA ASN A 243 43.99 10.29 11.29
C ASN A 243 42.90 11.04 10.53
N VAL A 244 42.39 12.16 11.03
CA VAL A 244 41.40 12.99 10.35
C VAL A 244 41.93 13.54 9.02
N ASN A 245 43.20 14.00 9.00
CA ASN A 245 43.84 14.44 7.76
C ASN A 245 44.00 13.30 6.74
N ALA A 246 44.39 12.11 7.20
CA ALA A 246 44.47 10.91 6.36
C ALA A 246 43.12 10.53 5.77
N MET A 247 42.04 10.56 6.55
CA MET A 247 40.66 10.35 6.06
C MET A 247 40.28 11.41 5.02
N THR A 248 40.60 12.71 5.26
CA THR A 248 40.25 13.79 4.34
C THR A 248 40.95 13.68 3.00
N ASN A 249 42.21 13.23 3.01
CA ASN A 249 43.01 13.07 1.81
C ASN A 249 42.74 11.74 1.08
N GLY A 250 42.19 10.76 1.79
CA GLY A 250 41.76 9.45 1.27
C GLY A 250 42.92 8.67 0.63
N ASP A 251 43.91 8.22 1.41
CA ASP A 251 44.97 7.33 0.92
C ASP A 251 44.70 5.89 1.38
N PRO A 252 44.12 5.04 0.53
CA PRO A 252 43.83 3.64 0.86
C PRO A 252 45.07 2.80 1.17
N LYS A 253 46.28 3.25 0.77
CA LYS A 253 47.55 2.54 1.07
C LYS A 253 47.87 2.63 2.55
N ASP A 254 47.51 3.74 3.20
CA ASP A 254 47.69 3.94 4.63
C ASP A 254 46.51 3.42 5.44
N GLY A 255 45.51 2.80 4.79
CA GLY A 255 44.33 2.20 5.38
C GLY A 255 43.19 3.18 5.67
N TRP A 256 43.43 4.48 5.62
CA TRP A 256 42.38 5.49 5.80
C TRP A 256 41.71 5.87 4.47
N ASP A 257 40.42 6.04 4.47
CA ASP A 257 39.64 6.50 3.32
C ASP A 257 38.48 7.41 3.78
N ASN A 258 37.72 7.92 2.81
CA ASN A 258 36.49 8.65 3.06
C ASN A 258 35.42 8.16 2.07
N VAL A 259 34.90 6.97 2.34
CA VAL A 259 33.99 6.27 1.44
C VAL A 259 32.55 6.66 1.73
N ASN A 260 31.86 7.19 0.73
CA ASN A 260 30.43 7.35 0.79
C ASN A 260 29.72 6.06 0.35
N TYR A 261 29.54 5.13 1.27
CA TYR A 261 28.89 3.83 1.00
C TYR A 261 27.46 3.97 0.50
N ILE A 262 26.75 5.03 0.88
CA ILE A 262 25.40 5.32 0.36
C ILE A 262 25.46 5.49 -1.17
N LYS A 263 26.37 6.34 -1.67
CA LYS A 263 26.56 6.55 -3.12
C LYS A 263 27.11 5.34 -3.84
N LYS A 264 27.85 4.46 -3.16
CA LYS A 264 28.41 3.23 -3.74
C LYS A 264 27.36 2.16 -3.96
N VAL A 265 26.39 2.06 -3.07
CA VAL A 265 25.33 1.03 -3.08
C VAL A 265 24.06 1.54 -3.78
N PHE A 266 23.64 2.77 -3.48
CA PHE A 266 22.44 3.36 -4.08
C PHE A 266 22.81 4.20 -5.30
N GLY A 267 22.69 3.63 -6.46
CA GLY A 267 22.91 4.28 -7.74
C GLY A 267 21.61 4.82 -8.37
N THR A 268 21.56 4.76 -9.69
CA THR A 268 20.38 5.06 -10.49
C THR A 268 19.87 3.78 -11.14
N GLY A 269 18.63 3.43 -10.90
CA GLY A 269 17.91 2.35 -11.56
C GLY A 269 17.31 2.79 -12.89
N ILE A 270 16.86 1.82 -13.68
CA ILE A 270 16.13 2.07 -14.94
C ILE A 270 14.81 1.34 -14.88
N THR A 271 13.74 2.08 -15.14
CA THR A 271 12.39 1.52 -15.27
C THR A 271 11.90 1.72 -16.70
N GLN A 272 11.33 0.68 -17.29
CA GLN A 272 10.69 0.74 -18.61
C GLN A 272 9.36 0.00 -18.59
N ASN A 273 8.37 0.58 -19.26
CA ASN A 273 7.04 -0.01 -19.39
C ASN A 273 6.58 0.10 -20.85
N HIS A 274 6.12 -1.02 -21.40
CA HIS A 274 5.64 -1.12 -22.77
C HIS A 274 4.32 -1.89 -22.77
N ASN A 275 3.28 -1.29 -23.34
CA ASN A 275 1.96 -1.91 -23.41
C ASN A 275 1.38 -1.72 -24.81
N VAL A 276 0.78 -2.78 -25.35
CA VAL A 276 0.02 -2.78 -26.61
C VAL A 276 -1.39 -3.25 -26.30
N THR A 277 -2.37 -2.49 -26.71
CA THR A 277 -3.79 -2.88 -26.63
C THR A 277 -4.42 -2.89 -28.01
N VAL A 278 -5.25 -3.88 -28.27
CA VAL A 278 -6.05 -4.03 -29.49
C VAL A 278 -7.50 -4.22 -29.08
N GLN A 279 -8.39 -3.38 -29.57
CA GLN A 279 -9.81 -3.46 -29.29
C GLN A 279 -10.64 -3.18 -30.55
N GLY A 280 -11.80 -3.79 -30.61
CA GLY A 280 -12.71 -3.62 -31.73
C GLY A 280 -13.97 -4.48 -31.59
N GLY A 281 -14.81 -4.45 -32.62
CA GLY A 281 -15.97 -5.32 -32.65
C GLY A 281 -17.16 -4.74 -33.38
N ASN A 282 -18.24 -5.49 -33.33
CA ASN A 282 -19.52 -5.11 -33.91
C ASN A 282 -20.69 -5.40 -32.93
N ASP A 283 -21.93 -5.33 -33.40
CA ASP A 283 -23.12 -5.56 -32.56
C ASP A 283 -23.18 -6.98 -31.98
N LYS A 284 -22.51 -7.98 -32.61
CA LYS A 284 -22.50 -9.37 -32.18
C LYS A 284 -21.30 -9.78 -31.36
N VAL A 285 -20.13 -9.25 -31.67
CA VAL A 285 -18.90 -9.64 -31.00
C VAL A 285 -18.05 -8.38 -30.73
N ARG A 286 -17.59 -8.25 -29.50
CA ARG A 286 -16.60 -7.24 -29.06
C ARG A 286 -15.42 -7.96 -28.45
N TYR A 287 -14.22 -7.43 -28.64
CA TYR A 287 -13.02 -8.02 -28.11
C TYR A 287 -12.01 -6.96 -27.68
N PHE A 288 -11.24 -7.31 -26.69
CA PHE A 288 -10.08 -6.58 -26.19
C PHE A 288 -8.92 -7.55 -26.00
N VAL A 289 -7.73 -7.17 -26.43
CA VAL A 289 -6.48 -7.88 -26.14
C VAL A 289 -5.45 -6.87 -25.69
N GLY A 290 -4.83 -7.09 -24.53
CA GLY A 290 -3.72 -6.32 -24.00
C GLY A 290 -2.50 -7.19 -23.80
N ALA A 291 -1.31 -6.68 -24.10
CA ALA A 291 -0.03 -7.32 -23.80
C ALA A 291 0.95 -6.26 -23.26
N GLY A 292 1.59 -6.56 -22.14
CA GLY A 292 2.48 -5.61 -21.46
C GLY A 292 3.80 -6.22 -21.03
N TYR A 293 4.82 -5.37 -20.95
CA TYR A 293 6.13 -5.65 -20.38
C TYR A 293 6.55 -4.53 -19.45
N LEU A 294 6.87 -4.87 -18.21
CA LEU A 294 7.50 -4.00 -17.23
C LEU A 294 8.88 -4.52 -16.90
N GLY A 295 9.91 -3.68 -17.00
CA GLY A 295 11.27 -3.95 -16.56
C GLY A 295 11.72 -2.90 -15.54
N GLN A 296 12.12 -3.33 -14.36
CA GLN A 296 12.66 -2.49 -13.30
C GLN A 296 14.03 -3.00 -12.90
N ASN A 297 15.09 -2.27 -13.25
CA ASN A 297 16.41 -2.45 -12.67
C ASN A 297 16.52 -1.50 -11.49
N GLY A 298 16.67 -2.03 -10.29
CA GLY A 298 16.73 -1.23 -9.06
C GLY A 298 17.94 -0.29 -9.01
N ASN A 299 17.87 0.73 -8.15
CA ASN A 299 19.00 1.59 -7.87
C ASN A 299 20.06 0.94 -6.97
N ILE A 300 19.78 -0.23 -6.39
CA ILE A 300 20.76 -1.14 -5.82
C ILE A 300 21.02 -2.24 -6.85
N LYS A 301 22.27 -2.47 -7.21
CA LYS A 301 22.66 -3.48 -8.20
C LYS A 301 22.20 -4.87 -7.79
N GLY A 302 21.70 -5.65 -8.75
CA GLY A 302 21.19 -7.01 -8.51
C GLY A 302 19.70 -7.06 -8.14
N TYR A 303 19.07 -5.94 -7.77
CA TYR A 303 17.63 -5.87 -7.56
C TYR A 303 16.92 -5.64 -8.90
N ASN A 304 16.38 -6.69 -9.48
CA ASN A 304 15.73 -6.62 -10.79
C ASN A 304 14.35 -7.28 -10.73
N TYR A 305 13.41 -6.69 -11.46
CA TYR A 305 12.08 -7.24 -11.66
C TYR A 305 11.66 -7.10 -13.11
N GLN A 306 11.04 -8.15 -13.64
CA GLN A 306 10.44 -8.18 -14.96
C GLN A 306 9.04 -8.78 -14.85
N ARG A 307 8.06 -8.15 -15.51
CA ARG A 307 6.68 -8.64 -15.59
C ARG A 307 6.23 -8.63 -17.04
N PHE A 308 5.71 -9.77 -17.48
CA PHE A 308 5.00 -9.91 -18.74
C PHE A 308 3.54 -10.21 -18.43
N ASN A 309 2.63 -9.45 -18.97
CA ASN A 309 1.20 -9.66 -18.80
C ASN A 309 0.49 -9.75 -20.14
N ILE A 310 -0.53 -10.58 -20.19
CA ILE A 310 -1.47 -10.69 -21.30
C ILE A 310 -2.89 -10.75 -20.74
N ARG A 311 -3.81 -10.08 -21.44
CA ARG A 311 -5.24 -10.13 -21.17
C ARG A 311 -6.01 -10.23 -22.46
N ALA A 312 -7.05 -11.06 -22.48
CA ALA A 312 -7.98 -11.15 -23.59
C ALA A 312 -9.42 -11.23 -23.04
N ASN A 313 -10.30 -10.37 -23.52
CA ASN A 313 -11.71 -10.36 -23.17
C ASN A 313 -12.54 -10.44 -24.45
N VAL A 314 -13.60 -11.21 -24.43
CA VAL A 314 -14.57 -11.31 -25.52
C VAL A 314 -15.99 -11.28 -24.96
N GLU A 315 -16.86 -10.52 -25.61
CA GLU A 315 -18.30 -10.54 -25.38
C GLU A 315 -19.00 -10.85 -26.70
N SER A 316 -19.85 -11.88 -26.69
CA SER A 316 -20.55 -12.35 -27.89
C SER A 316 -22.06 -12.51 -27.63
N LYS A 317 -22.89 -11.88 -28.47
CA LYS A 317 -24.34 -12.08 -28.49
C LYS A 317 -24.69 -13.22 -29.38
N ILE A 318 -25.23 -14.31 -28.81
CA ILE A 318 -25.62 -15.53 -29.49
C ILE A 318 -27.16 -15.47 -29.70
N GLY A 319 -27.56 -15.10 -30.90
CA GLY A 319 -28.95 -14.84 -31.22
C GLY A 319 -29.51 -13.58 -30.54
N LYS A 320 -30.75 -13.61 -30.07
CA LYS A 320 -31.44 -12.45 -29.48
C LYS A 320 -31.37 -12.40 -27.94
N TYR A 321 -31.16 -13.56 -27.32
CA TYR A 321 -31.41 -13.75 -25.88
C TYR A 321 -30.22 -14.26 -25.09
N LEU A 322 -29.14 -14.67 -25.74
CA LEU A 322 -27.95 -15.18 -25.06
C LEU A 322 -26.78 -14.24 -25.25
N THR A 323 -26.11 -13.94 -24.14
CA THR A 323 -24.82 -13.22 -24.14
C THR A 323 -23.77 -14.09 -23.47
N PHE A 324 -22.71 -14.39 -24.19
CA PHE A 324 -21.52 -15.08 -23.67
C PHE A 324 -20.41 -14.08 -23.46
N THR A 325 -19.77 -14.12 -22.27
CA THR A 325 -18.58 -13.32 -21.97
C THR A 325 -17.48 -14.25 -21.48
N ALA A 326 -16.27 -14.09 -21.95
CA ALA A 326 -15.10 -14.80 -21.46
C ALA A 326 -13.91 -13.84 -21.29
N GLY A 327 -13.13 -14.07 -20.26
CA GLY A 327 -11.88 -13.34 -19.97
C GLY A 327 -10.78 -14.33 -19.64
N LEU A 328 -9.58 -14.05 -20.14
CA LEU A 328 -8.33 -14.76 -19.84
C LEU A 328 -7.25 -13.76 -19.52
N SER A 329 -6.50 -13.95 -18.42
CA SER A 329 -5.30 -13.19 -18.14
C SER A 329 -4.17 -14.09 -17.65
N GLY A 330 -2.94 -13.71 -17.99
CA GLY A 330 -1.73 -14.37 -17.55
C GLY A 330 -0.65 -13.35 -17.20
N VAL A 331 0.06 -13.56 -16.10
CA VAL A 331 1.15 -12.71 -15.64
C VAL A 331 2.34 -13.58 -15.27
N LEU A 332 3.48 -13.32 -15.90
CA LEU A 332 4.76 -13.93 -15.59
C LEU A 332 5.68 -12.90 -14.94
N GLY A 333 6.01 -13.10 -13.68
CA GLY A 333 6.95 -12.29 -12.91
C GLY A 333 8.31 -12.99 -12.79
N LYS A 334 9.41 -12.24 -12.91
CA LYS A 334 10.76 -12.69 -12.60
C LYS A 334 11.43 -11.66 -11.71
N ARG A 335 11.86 -12.04 -10.52
CA ARG A 335 12.57 -11.18 -9.59
C ARG A 335 13.90 -11.79 -9.23
N SER A 336 14.94 -10.98 -9.23
CA SER A 336 16.29 -11.36 -8.80
C SER A 336 16.77 -10.33 -7.78
N THR A 337 17.38 -10.80 -6.69
CA THR A 337 18.01 -9.94 -5.67
C THR A 337 19.31 -10.59 -5.19
N PRO A 338 20.24 -9.81 -4.62
CA PRO A 338 21.29 -10.38 -3.79
C PRO A 338 20.69 -11.23 -2.67
N ARG A 339 21.44 -12.16 -2.11
CA ARG A 339 20.91 -13.06 -1.06
C ARG A 339 20.41 -12.29 0.17
N PHE A 340 21.13 -11.28 0.62
CA PHE A 340 20.75 -10.41 1.74
C PHE A 340 19.96 -9.18 1.32
N ALA A 341 18.93 -9.37 0.51
CA ALA A 341 18.19 -8.27 -0.11
C ALA A 341 17.18 -7.59 0.81
N SER A 342 16.30 -8.31 1.46
CA SER A 342 15.22 -7.73 2.29
C SER A 342 14.78 -8.66 3.41
N GLY A 343 14.17 -8.11 4.44
CA GLY A 343 13.72 -8.85 5.60
C GLY A 343 12.67 -9.91 5.30
N GLY A 344 12.94 -11.12 5.76
CA GLY A 344 12.05 -12.28 5.73
C GLY A 344 12.77 -13.48 6.33
N SER A 345 12.11 -14.31 7.13
CA SER A 345 12.68 -15.56 7.64
C SER A 345 12.59 -16.61 6.53
N ASP A 346 13.74 -16.95 5.94
CA ASP A 346 13.83 -18.04 4.95
C ASP A 346 14.14 -19.41 5.59
N GLY A 347 13.71 -19.64 6.85
CA GLY A 347 13.94 -20.90 7.55
C GLY A 347 15.40 -21.16 7.98
N GLY A 348 16.31 -20.22 7.81
CA GLY A 348 17.69 -20.26 8.26
C GLY A 348 17.84 -19.66 9.66
N THR A 349 18.92 -19.99 10.35
CA THR A 349 19.25 -19.57 11.72
C THR A 349 19.55 -18.07 11.88
N TYR A 350 19.50 -17.27 10.79
CA TYR A 350 19.77 -15.84 10.80
C TYR A 350 18.57 -15.07 10.26
N GLU A 351 18.08 -14.09 11.02
CA GLU A 351 17.02 -13.19 10.58
C GLU A 351 17.53 -12.30 9.43
N VAL A 352 17.00 -12.49 8.25
CA VAL A 352 17.45 -11.85 7.00
C VAL A 352 17.34 -10.32 7.04
N GLY A 353 16.41 -9.74 7.82
CA GLY A 353 16.29 -8.30 8.01
C GLY A 353 17.54 -7.64 8.57
N TYR A 354 18.28 -8.36 9.39
CA TYR A 354 19.52 -7.91 10.03
C TYR A 354 20.66 -7.65 9.03
N PHE A 355 20.78 -8.49 8.02
CA PHE A 355 21.84 -8.44 7.04
C PHE A 355 21.46 -7.81 5.70
N SER A 356 20.30 -7.14 5.59
CA SER A 356 19.95 -6.50 4.32
C SER A 356 21.05 -5.53 3.86
N VAL A 357 21.32 -5.52 2.56
CA VAL A 357 22.34 -4.64 1.96
C VAL A 357 22.08 -3.16 2.34
N ALA A 358 20.81 -2.73 2.35
CA ALA A 358 20.45 -1.36 2.71
C ALA A 358 20.83 -1.05 4.17
N ARG A 359 20.54 -1.95 5.13
CA ARG A 359 20.87 -1.79 6.55
C ARG A 359 22.39 -1.77 6.78
N GLN A 360 23.11 -2.69 6.17
CA GLN A 360 24.58 -2.71 6.23
C GLN A 360 25.18 -1.42 5.69
N THR A 361 24.60 -0.86 4.63
CA THR A 361 25.07 0.36 3.99
C THR A 361 24.97 1.58 4.91
N ILE A 362 23.83 1.75 5.60
CA ILE A 362 23.63 2.90 6.50
C ILE A 362 24.47 2.80 7.78
N GLY A 363 24.80 1.59 8.22
CA GLY A 363 25.65 1.35 9.39
C GLY A 363 27.16 1.35 9.10
N MET A 364 27.57 1.28 7.83
CA MET A 364 28.99 1.09 7.49
C MET A 364 29.83 2.32 7.84
N LEU A 365 31.04 2.05 8.32
CA LEU A 365 31.99 3.05 8.80
C LEU A 365 32.65 3.79 7.62
N PRO A 366 32.51 5.12 7.51
CA PRO A 366 32.90 5.86 6.31
C PRO A 366 34.45 5.99 6.17
N TYR A 367 35.19 5.79 7.23
CA TYR A 367 36.65 5.86 7.21
C TYR A 367 37.36 4.58 6.76
N LEU A 368 36.61 3.49 6.56
CA LEU A 368 37.13 2.24 6.07
C LEU A 368 37.25 2.25 4.54
N PRO A 369 38.36 1.81 3.94
CA PRO A 369 38.44 1.65 2.48
C PRO A 369 37.51 0.54 2.00
N GLU A 370 37.14 0.54 0.71
CA GLU A 370 36.28 -0.47 0.14
C GLU A 370 36.87 -1.87 0.24
N LYS A 371 38.19 -1.97 0.02
CA LYS A 371 38.95 -3.22 0.05
C LYS A 371 40.29 -3.05 0.70
N MET A 372 40.76 -4.16 1.30
CA MET A 372 42.12 -4.36 1.72
C MET A 372 42.66 -5.61 1.04
N GLY A 373 43.61 -5.42 0.09
CA GLY A 373 44.01 -6.49 -0.81
C GLY A 373 42.87 -6.97 -1.70
N ASP A 374 42.62 -8.26 -1.71
CA ASP A 374 41.56 -8.88 -2.53
C ASP A 374 40.19 -8.89 -1.85
N TYR A 375 40.11 -8.59 -0.55
CA TYR A 375 38.90 -8.73 0.26
C TYR A 375 38.23 -7.38 0.52
N TYR A 376 36.90 -7.37 0.60
CA TYR A 376 36.15 -6.22 1.06
C TYR A 376 36.42 -5.98 2.56
N THR A 377 36.43 -4.70 2.95
CA THR A 377 36.45 -4.35 4.38
C THR A 377 35.08 -4.54 4.99
N GLY A 378 35.09 -5.00 6.23
CA GLY A 378 33.90 -5.17 7.05
C GLY A 378 34.04 -4.42 8.39
N ALA A 379 32.92 -4.32 9.09
CA ALA A 379 32.82 -3.85 10.46
C ALA A 379 32.10 -4.88 11.31
N TYR A 380 32.30 -4.89 12.61
CA TYR A 380 31.49 -5.67 13.54
C TYR A 380 30.28 -4.84 14.00
N ALA A 381 29.11 -5.45 14.00
CA ALA A 381 28.04 -4.99 14.88
C ALA A 381 28.46 -5.37 16.31
N ASN A 382 28.75 -4.35 17.13
CA ASN A 382 29.29 -4.52 18.50
C ASN A 382 28.46 -5.53 19.31
N ASN A 383 29.07 -6.24 20.19
CA ASN A 383 28.54 -7.21 21.14
C ASN A 383 27.94 -8.49 20.53
N GLN A 384 27.70 -8.60 19.24
CA GLN A 384 27.10 -9.78 18.62
C GLN A 384 28.12 -10.63 17.85
N GLY A 385 29.34 -10.10 17.62
CA GLY A 385 30.41 -10.84 16.92
C GLY A 385 30.11 -11.11 15.43
N TYR A 386 29.11 -10.47 14.86
CA TYR A 386 28.75 -10.62 13.45
C TYR A 386 29.42 -9.57 12.58
N PRO A 387 30.34 -9.94 11.69
CA PRO A 387 30.91 -9.02 10.72
C PRO A 387 29.89 -8.70 9.63
N TYR A 388 29.92 -7.46 9.11
CA TYR A 388 29.10 -7.06 7.97
C TYR A 388 29.90 -6.18 7.01
N SER A 389 29.57 -6.25 5.72
CA SER A 389 30.10 -5.42 4.66
C SER A 389 29.06 -5.28 3.55
N PRO A 390 28.52 -4.08 3.28
CA PRO A 390 27.47 -3.92 2.28
C PRO A 390 27.92 -4.30 0.87
N LEU A 391 29.19 -4.04 0.52
CA LEU A 391 29.72 -4.35 -0.80
C LEU A 391 29.97 -5.85 -0.96
N ALA A 392 30.53 -6.52 0.05
CA ALA A 392 30.67 -7.97 0.01
C ALA A 392 29.30 -8.66 -0.04
N ALA A 393 28.35 -8.22 0.78
CA ALA A 393 26.97 -8.72 0.75
C ALA A 393 26.32 -8.54 -0.63
N LEU A 394 26.58 -7.41 -1.28
CA LEU A 394 26.02 -7.12 -2.61
C LEU A 394 26.61 -7.99 -3.72
N TYR A 395 27.89 -8.28 -3.68
CA TYR A 395 28.60 -8.92 -4.78
C TYR A 395 28.95 -10.40 -4.56
N GLU A 396 29.05 -10.86 -3.31
CA GLU A 396 29.59 -12.17 -2.96
C GLU A 396 28.63 -13.10 -2.21
N SER A 397 27.52 -12.58 -1.65
CA SER A 397 26.59 -13.35 -0.81
C SER A 397 25.76 -14.41 -1.56
N GLY A 398 25.79 -14.41 -2.89
CA GLY A 398 24.91 -15.22 -3.72
C GLY A 398 23.68 -14.46 -4.20
N ASN A 399 22.61 -15.19 -4.52
CA ASN A 399 21.39 -14.57 -5.08
C ASN A 399 20.11 -15.32 -4.71
N LYS A 400 18.99 -14.60 -4.80
CA LYS A 400 17.63 -15.14 -4.74
C LYS A 400 16.92 -14.83 -6.02
N ASN A 401 16.50 -15.88 -6.73
CA ASN A 401 15.72 -15.77 -7.97
C ASN A 401 14.32 -16.34 -7.73
N THR A 402 13.31 -15.53 -8.02
CA THR A 402 11.89 -15.93 -7.90
C THR A 402 11.23 -15.80 -9.26
N LYS A 403 10.49 -16.82 -9.67
CA LYS A 403 9.60 -16.81 -10.84
C LYS A 403 8.19 -17.00 -10.35
N SER A 404 7.27 -16.14 -10.76
CA SER A 404 5.83 -16.25 -10.47
C SER A 404 5.03 -16.35 -11.76
N LEU A 405 4.00 -17.17 -11.74
CA LEU A 405 3.01 -17.26 -12.80
C LEU A 405 1.63 -17.18 -12.17
N SER A 406 0.86 -16.18 -12.58
CA SER A 406 -0.56 -16.06 -12.21
C SER A 406 -1.39 -16.17 -13.48
N ALA A 407 -2.44 -16.96 -13.44
CA ALA A 407 -3.39 -17.12 -14.54
C ALA A 407 -4.82 -17.05 -14.01
N GLN A 408 -5.67 -16.31 -14.70
CA GLN A 408 -7.09 -16.22 -14.41
C GLN A 408 -7.88 -16.48 -15.67
N ALA A 409 -8.89 -17.34 -15.57
CA ALA A 409 -9.88 -17.58 -16.60
C ALA A 409 -11.27 -17.40 -16.01
N ASN A 410 -12.13 -16.63 -16.67
CA ASN A 410 -13.53 -16.49 -16.29
C ASN A 410 -14.44 -16.61 -17.51
N ALA A 411 -15.66 -17.09 -17.28
CA ALA A 411 -16.68 -17.16 -18.30
C ALA A 411 -18.07 -16.95 -17.70
N SER A 412 -18.97 -16.36 -18.47
CA SER A 412 -20.36 -16.22 -18.10
C SER A 412 -21.30 -16.40 -19.29
N LEU A 413 -22.47 -16.97 -19.03
CA LEU A 413 -23.58 -17.08 -19.96
C LEU A 413 -24.81 -16.45 -19.34
N ALA A 414 -25.29 -15.38 -19.96
CA ALA A 414 -26.51 -14.68 -19.57
C ALA A 414 -27.63 -14.98 -20.58
N TRP A 415 -28.78 -15.39 -20.06
CA TRP A 415 -29.99 -15.70 -20.84
C TRP A 415 -31.12 -14.75 -20.47
N ASP A 416 -31.46 -13.85 -21.39
CA ASP A 416 -32.64 -13.00 -21.29
C ASP A 416 -33.89 -13.85 -21.57
N ILE A 417 -34.74 -14.09 -20.57
CA ILE A 417 -35.87 -14.97 -20.64
C ILE A 417 -36.99 -14.32 -21.48
N PRO A 418 -37.31 -14.84 -22.68
CA PRO A 418 -38.08 -14.08 -23.67
C PRO A 418 -39.55 -13.85 -23.29
N TRP A 419 -40.12 -14.69 -22.44
CA TRP A 419 -41.51 -14.59 -22.01
C TRP A 419 -41.74 -13.72 -20.77
N VAL A 420 -40.67 -13.27 -20.09
CA VAL A 420 -40.74 -12.33 -18.97
C VAL A 420 -39.78 -11.19 -19.23
N LYS A 421 -40.32 -10.07 -19.72
CA LYS A 421 -39.50 -8.90 -20.04
C LYS A 421 -38.71 -8.43 -18.80
N GLY A 422 -37.39 -8.32 -18.96
CA GLY A 422 -36.50 -7.86 -17.91
C GLY A 422 -35.98 -8.96 -16.98
N LEU A 423 -36.36 -10.23 -17.16
CA LEU A 423 -35.86 -11.36 -16.39
C LEU A 423 -34.67 -12.01 -17.10
N GLN A 424 -33.54 -12.13 -16.38
CA GLN A 424 -32.31 -12.72 -16.88
C GLN A 424 -31.77 -13.77 -15.90
N LEU A 425 -31.39 -14.93 -16.42
CA LEU A 425 -30.60 -15.94 -15.70
C LEU A 425 -29.16 -15.87 -16.18
N LYS A 426 -28.20 -15.75 -15.23
CA LYS A 426 -26.77 -15.75 -15.55
C LYS A 426 -26.04 -16.80 -14.73
N VAL A 427 -25.24 -17.61 -15.41
CA VAL A 427 -24.30 -18.57 -14.81
C VAL A 427 -22.90 -18.11 -15.11
N SER A 428 -22.04 -18.04 -14.09
CA SER A 428 -20.66 -17.55 -14.23
C SER A 428 -19.70 -18.43 -13.45
N GLY A 429 -18.46 -18.52 -13.93
CA GLY A 429 -17.39 -19.24 -13.24
C GLY A 429 -16.05 -18.56 -13.46
N ALA A 430 -15.17 -18.64 -12.46
CA ALA A 430 -13.78 -18.21 -12.56
C ALA A 430 -12.86 -19.26 -11.94
N TYR A 431 -11.72 -19.44 -12.57
CA TYR A 431 -10.60 -20.23 -12.09
C TYR A 431 -9.35 -19.33 -12.01
N ASP A 432 -8.79 -19.21 -10.83
CA ASP A 432 -7.57 -18.46 -10.55
C ASP A 432 -6.49 -19.43 -10.11
N ASN A 433 -5.31 -19.30 -10.67
CA ASN A 433 -4.13 -20.07 -10.31
C ASN A 433 -2.93 -19.15 -10.12
N SER A 434 -2.19 -19.33 -9.03
CA SER A 434 -0.93 -18.64 -8.83
C SER A 434 0.13 -19.61 -8.36
N ASN A 435 1.30 -19.54 -8.99
CA ASN A 435 2.45 -20.37 -8.69
C ASN A 435 3.68 -19.49 -8.54
N SER A 436 4.49 -19.73 -7.52
CA SER A 436 5.77 -19.07 -7.31
C SER A 436 6.85 -20.13 -7.03
N TYR A 437 7.96 -20.05 -7.75
CA TYR A 437 9.14 -20.86 -7.52
C TYR A 437 10.32 -19.96 -7.18
N SER A 438 11.02 -20.26 -6.08
CA SER A 438 12.20 -19.52 -5.62
C SER A 438 13.42 -20.45 -5.54
N LYS A 439 14.58 -19.91 -5.93
CA LYS A 439 15.87 -20.55 -5.79
C LYS A 439 16.82 -19.58 -5.09
N ASN A 440 17.29 -19.97 -3.91
CA ASN A 440 18.10 -19.14 -3.01
C ASN A 440 19.49 -19.78 -2.91
N LEU A 441 20.49 -19.13 -3.47
CA LEU A 441 21.89 -19.56 -3.39
C LEU A 441 22.62 -18.68 -2.38
N ASP A 442 23.12 -19.27 -1.29
CA ASP A 442 23.96 -18.65 -0.28
C ASP A 442 25.41 -19.02 -0.54
N THR A 443 26.25 -18.03 -0.81
CA THR A 443 27.69 -18.20 -1.00
C THR A 443 28.42 -17.65 0.23
N PRO A 444 29.24 -18.44 0.92
CA PRO A 444 30.10 -17.93 1.98
C PRO A 444 31.11 -16.95 1.40
N TYR A 445 31.36 -15.90 2.12
CA TYR A 445 32.33 -14.88 1.74
C TYR A 445 33.10 -14.35 2.97
N TYR A 446 34.25 -13.76 2.72
CA TYR A 446 35.15 -13.26 3.75
C TYR A 446 35.33 -11.76 3.66
N VAL A 447 35.52 -11.12 4.81
CA VAL A 447 35.82 -9.68 4.90
C VAL A 447 37.05 -9.49 5.80
N VAL A 448 37.83 -8.46 5.51
CA VAL A 448 38.88 -7.98 6.41
C VAL A 448 38.25 -6.99 7.37
N VAL A 449 38.39 -7.22 8.68
CA VAL A 449 37.90 -6.29 9.71
C VAL A 449 39.08 -5.60 10.39
N PRO A 450 39.39 -4.33 10.02
CA PRO A 450 40.43 -3.56 10.68
C PRO A 450 40.17 -3.39 12.18
N SER A 451 41.20 -3.41 12.97
CA SER A 451 41.12 -3.25 14.44
C SER A 451 42.18 -2.27 14.97
N ARG A 452 41.86 -1.67 16.10
CA ARG A 452 42.83 -0.80 16.82
C ARG A 452 43.46 -1.59 17.95
N ALA A 453 44.80 -1.59 18.01
CA ALA A 453 45.56 -2.19 19.09
C ALA A 453 45.51 -1.34 20.37
N ALA A 454 45.91 -1.90 21.52
CA ALA A 454 45.91 -1.21 22.79
C ALA A 454 46.91 -0.03 22.85
N ASP A 455 47.95 -0.03 22.04
CA ASP A 455 48.91 1.07 21.89
C ASP A 455 48.41 2.21 20.97
N GLY A 456 47.17 2.08 20.45
CA GLY A 456 46.57 3.07 19.57
C GLY A 456 46.88 2.89 18.08
N SER A 457 47.76 1.95 17.73
CA SER A 457 48.05 1.63 16.32
C SER A 457 46.89 0.90 15.63
N TRP A 458 46.78 1.07 14.32
CA TRP A 458 45.74 0.39 13.51
C TRP A 458 46.30 -0.82 12.78
N ASN A 459 45.66 -1.95 12.96
CA ASN A 459 45.87 -3.16 12.16
C ASN A 459 44.87 -3.20 11.02
N TRP A 460 45.25 -2.64 9.87
CA TRP A 460 44.44 -2.62 8.66
C TRP A 460 44.35 -3.98 8.00
N SER A 461 45.33 -4.84 8.17
CA SER A 461 45.31 -6.22 7.65
C SER A 461 44.49 -7.19 8.49
N GLY A 462 43.76 -6.70 9.49
CA GLY A 462 42.93 -7.36 10.49
C GLY A 462 42.58 -8.85 10.23
N PRO A 463 41.84 -9.51 11.07
CA PRO A 463 41.45 -10.88 10.81
C PRO A 463 40.55 -10.94 9.54
N LEU A 464 40.81 -11.98 8.75
CA LEU A 464 39.90 -12.38 7.68
C LEU A 464 38.75 -13.15 8.36
N VAL A 465 37.53 -12.60 8.25
CA VAL A 465 36.37 -13.12 8.98
C VAL A 465 35.34 -13.66 8.01
N ASP A 466 34.84 -14.83 8.31
CA ASP A 466 33.72 -15.46 7.58
C ASP A 466 32.39 -14.80 7.96
N VAL A 467 31.65 -14.36 6.95
CA VAL A 467 30.36 -13.67 7.14
C VAL A 467 29.18 -14.61 6.95
N ASN A 468 29.19 -15.68 6.37
CA ASN A 468 27.98 -16.48 6.04
C ASN A 468 28.07 -17.95 6.47
N GLY A 469 28.99 -18.26 7.42
CA GLY A 469 29.16 -19.60 7.97
C GLY A 469 29.82 -20.53 6.96
N ALA A 470 31.08 -20.28 6.64
CA ALA A 470 31.89 -21.12 5.73
C ALA A 470 31.95 -22.58 6.16
N ALA A 471 31.78 -22.88 7.44
CA ALA A 471 31.67 -24.25 7.96
C ALA A 471 30.54 -25.06 7.32
N ASP A 472 29.47 -24.40 6.87
CA ASP A 472 28.34 -25.03 6.16
C ASP A 472 28.49 -25.01 4.63
N GLY A 473 29.57 -24.41 4.10
CA GLY A 473 29.82 -24.28 2.68
C GLY A 473 28.73 -23.49 1.93
N ILE A 474 28.63 -23.70 0.63
CA ILE A 474 27.59 -23.12 -0.21
C ILE A 474 26.26 -23.80 0.13
N LYS A 475 25.20 -22.99 0.37
CA LYS A 475 23.86 -23.46 0.70
C LYS A 475 22.90 -23.20 -0.45
N LEU A 476 21.93 -24.08 -0.63
CA LEU A 476 20.87 -23.92 -1.62
C LEU A 476 19.54 -24.23 -0.99
N GLY A 477 18.60 -23.29 -1.13
CA GLY A 477 17.19 -23.48 -0.82
C GLY A 477 16.34 -23.35 -2.06
N GLU A 478 15.41 -24.27 -2.27
CA GLU A 478 14.39 -24.16 -3.30
C GLU A 478 13.01 -24.23 -2.69
N GLY A 479 12.10 -23.36 -3.14
CA GLY A 479 10.73 -23.34 -2.63
C GLY A 479 9.72 -23.21 -3.76
N SER A 480 8.59 -23.87 -3.61
CA SER A 480 7.43 -23.76 -4.47
C SER A 480 6.20 -23.42 -3.64
N TRP A 481 5.47 -22.40 -4.05
CA TRP A 481 4.17 -22.05 -3.51
C TRP A 481 3.14 -22.08 -4.64
N TYR A 482 2.01 -22.69 -4.36
CA TYR A 482 0.92 -22.88 -5.32
C TYR A 482 -0.41 -22.52 -4.67
N SER A 483 -1.27 -21.80 -5.36
CA SER A 483 -2.66 -21.57 -4.97
C SER A 483 -3.61 -21.75 -6.14
N GLU A 484 -4.80 -22.25 -5.86
CA GLU A 484 -5.91 -22.31 -6.80
C GLU A 484 -7.20 -21.85 -6.13
N SER A 485 -8.04 -21.15 -6.89
CA SER A 485 -9.37 -20.75 -6.49
C SER A 485 -10.36 -21.04 -7.61
N LEU A 486 -11.42 -21.75 -7.28
CA LEU A 486 -12.56 -21.99 -8.17
C LEU A 486 -13.79 -21.27 -7.59
N THR A 487 -14.37 -20.35 -8.36
CA THR A 487 -15.56 -19.60 -7.97
C THR A 487 -16.69 -19.89 -8.97
N GLY A 488 -17.85 -20.29 -8.48
CA GLY A 488 -19.06 -20.48 -9.26
C GLY A 488 -20.18 -19.58 -8.77
N GLN A 489 -20.91 -18.94 -9.69
CA GLN A 489 -22.03 -18.04 -9.39
C GLN A 489 -23.22 -18.34 -10.28
N VAL A 490 -24.42 -18.33 -9.69
CA VAL A 490 -25.69 -18.37 -10.43
C VAL A 490 -26.55 -17.22 -9.94
N SER A 491 -27.03 -16.39 -10.86
CA SER A 491 -27.89 -15.25 -10.53
C SER A 491 -29.14 -15.20 -11.38
N LEU A 492 -30.26 -14.82 -10.75
CA LEU A 492 -31.52 -14.47 -11.36
C LEU A 492 -31.79 -13.00 -11.10
N SER A 493 -31.83 -12.19 -12.14
CA SER A 493 -32.11 -10.76 -12.05
C SER A 493 -33.34 -10.36 -12.82
N TYR A 494 -34.08 -9.39 -12.27
CA TYR A 494 -35.25 -8.80 -12.91
C TYR A 494 -35.13 -7.29 -12.89
N ALA A 495 -35.36 -6.62 -14.02
CA ALA A 495 -35.37 -5.18 -14.13
C ALA A 495 -36.47 -4.71 -15.07
N ASN A 496 -37.42 -3.90 -14.58
CA ASN A 496 -38.46 -3.35 -15.40
C ASN A 496 -38.99 -2.02 -14.84
N THR A 497 -39.54 -1.18 -15.75
CA THR A 497 -40.14 0.11 -15.40
C THR A 497 -41.63 0.10 -15.78
N PHE A 498 -42.49 0.45 -14.83
CA PHE A 498 -43.94 0.51 -14.94
C PHE A 498 -44.38 1.95 -14.70
N GLY A 499 -44.53 2.72 -15.77
CA GLY A 499 -44.82 4.15 -15.67
C GLY A 499 -43.68 4.89 -14.94
N LYS A 500 -43.95 5.40 -13.73
CA LYS A 500 -42.98 6.09 -12.87
C LYS A 500 -42.23 5.16 -11.88
N HIS A 501 -42.55 3.88 -11.88
CA HIS A 501 -42.03 2.89 -10.92
C HIS A 501 -41.01 2.00 -11.63
N SER A 502 -39.75 2.07 -11.24
CA SER A 502 -38.70 1.15 -11.68
C SER A 502 -38.36 0.18 -10.55
N VAL A 503 -38.31 -1.10 -10.84
CA VAL A 503 -38.03 -2.17 -9.88
C VAL A 503 -36.93 -3.04 -10.45
N GLU A 504 -35.91 -3.28 -9.62
CA GLU A 504 -34.83 -4.25 -9.88
C GLU A 504 -34.79 -5.26 -8.73
N ALA A 505 -34.65 -6.52 -9.04
CA ALA A 505 -34.46 -7.59 -8.06
C ALA A 505 -33.30 -8.50 -8.49
N LEU A 506 -32.55 -9.01 -7.54
CA LEU A 506 -31.45 -9.92 -7.73
C LEU A 506 -31.51 -11.03 -6.68
N LEU A 507 -31.40 -12.29 -7.14
CA LEU A 507 -31.06 -13.44 -6.32
C LEU A 507 -29.75 -14.01 -6.85
N LEU A 508 -28.77 -14.24 -5.96
CA LEU A 508 -27.45 -14.76 -6.34
C LEU A 508 -27.00 -15.83 -5.34
N THR A 509 -26.39 -16.87 -5.84
CA THR A 509 -25.61 -17.81 -5.05
C THR A 509 -24.16 -17.82 -5.53
N GLU A 510 -23.23 -17.86 -4.61
CA GLU A 510 -21.79 -17.93 -4.85
C GLU A 510 -21.18 -19.06 -4.04
N LEU A 511 -20.39 -19.89 -4.69
CA LEU A 511 -19.61 -20.96 -4.08
C LEU A 511 -18.14 -20.76 -4.44
N ARG A 512 -17.26 -20.89 -3.45
CA ARG A 512 -15.80 -20.76 -3.65
C ARG A 512 -15.08 -21.93 -2.99
N ASP A 513 -14.15 -22.56 -3.72
CA ASP A 513 -13.15 -23.52 -3.22
C ASP A 513 -11.75 -22.93 -3.44
N TYR A 514 -10.95 -22.86 -2.37
CA TYR A 514 -9.62 -22.26 -2.39
C TYR A 514 -8.63 -23.23 -1.72
N LYS A 515 -7.49 -23.46 -2.38
CA LYS A 515 -6.44 -24.35 -1.89
C LYS A 515 -5.07 -23.73 -2.06
N THR A 516 -4.18 -24.02 -1.12
CA THR A 516 -2.76 -23.65 -1.21
C THR A 516 -1.89 -24.83 -0.84
N ASN A 517 -0.75 -24.94 -1.51
CA ASN A 517 0.31 -25.88 -1.18
C ASN A 517 1.64 -25.15 -1.16
N ASN A 518 2.49 -25.45 -0.21
CA ASN A 518 3.85 -25.00 -0.20
C ASN A 518 4.82 -26.18 0.02
N LEU A 519 5.99 -26.09 -0.61
CA LEU A 519 7.08 -27.06 -0.48
C LEU A 519 8.40 -26.28 -0.52
N SER A 520 9.31 -26.60 0.40
CA SER A 520 10.67 -26.06 0.43
C SER A 520 11.68 -27.16 0.70
N ALA A 521 12.83 -27.09 0.04
CA ALA A 521 13.94 -28.03 0.25
C ALA A 521 15.26 -27.27 0.44
N TYR A 522 16.13 -27.79 1.31
CA TYR A 522 17.39 -27.15 1.69
C TYR A 522 18.53 -28.15 1.72
N VAL A 523 19.67 -27.74 1.15
CA VAL A 523 20.93 -28.47 1.20
C VAL A 523 22.09 -27.52 1.49
N LYS A 524 23.22 -28.07 1.97
CA LYS A 524 24.46 -27.36 2.23
C LYS A 524 25.65 -28.09 1.62
N ASN A 525 26.85 -27.49 1.71
CA ASN A 525 28.09 -28.06 1.18
C ASN A 525 28.04 -28.40 -0.31
N LEU A 526 27.46 -27.52 -1.13
CA LEU A 526 27.58 -27.65 -2.57
C LEU A 526 29.07 -27.50 -2.97
N PRO A 527 29.57 -28.32 -3.89
CA PRO A 527 30.97 -28.25 -4.27
C PRO A 527 31.33 -26.96 -5.01
N PHE A 528 30.36 -26.35 -5.70
CA PHE A 528 30.55 -25.08 -6.43
C PHE A 528 29.19 -24.38 -6.72
N ALA A 529 29.23 -23.04 -6.81
CA ALA A 529 28.06 -22.20 -7.04
C ALA A 529 27.54 -22.22 -8.48
N LEU A 530 28.35 -22.68 -9.47
CA LEU A 530 27.99 -22.66 -10.90
C LEU A 530 26.89 -23.65 -11.28
N LEU A 531 26.74 -24.75 -10.52
CA LEU A 531 25.69 -25.75 -10.71
C LEU A 531 24.89 -25.94 -9.41
N PRO A 532 24.05 -24.98 -9.04
CA PRO A 532 23.32 -25.00 -7.79
C PRO A 532 22.10 -25.93 -7.90
N GLU A 533 22.32 -27.23 -7.76
CA GLU A 533 21.27 -28.25 -7.76
C GLU A 533 21.19 -28.94 -6.40
N LEU A 534 19.98 -29.24 -5.91
CA LEU A 534 19.75 -29.87 -4.61
C LEU A 534 20.49 -31.21 -4.48
N ASN A 535 20.60 -31.97 -5.57
CA ASN A 535 21.29 -33.28 -5.57
C ASN A 535 22.81 -33.17 -5.35
N ASN A 536 23.39 -31.98 -5.51
CA ASN A 536 24.84 -31.75 -5.40
C ASN A 536 25.25 -31.41 -3.97
N GLY A 537 24.28 -31.17 -3.07
CA GLY A 537 24.54 -30.79 -1.70
C GLY A 537 24.25 -31.91 -0.69
N THR A 538 24.62 -31.64 0.57
CA THR A 538 24.31 -32.50 1.73
C THR A 538 23.01 -32.02 2.38
N ALA A 539 22.14 -32.95 2.73
CA ALA A 539 20.89 -32.61 3.40
C ALA A 539 21.10 -31.94 4.75
N THR A 540 20.28 -30.93 5.07
CA THR A 540 20.24 -30.29 6.39
C THR A 540 19.44 -31.14 7.39
N ALA A 541 19.36 -30.74 8.64
CA ALA A 541 18.60 -31.48 9.67
C ALA A 541 17.08 -31.57 9.34
N ASN A 542 16.54 -30.52 8.69
CA ASN A 542 15.16 -30.48 8.17
C ASN A 542 15.20 -30.17 6.68
N PRO A 543 15.55 -31.15 5.83
CA PRO A 543 15.85 -30.89 4.43
C PRO A 543 14.62 -30.54 3.59
N VAL A 544 13.42 -30.96 4.03
CA VAL A 544 12.18 -30.75 3.31
C VAL A 544 11.08 -30.31 4.27
N VAL A 545 10.38 -29.24 3.94
CA VAL A 545 9.21 -28.73 4.67
C VAL A 545 8.09 -28.50 3.69
N GLY A 546 6.87 -28.93 4.03
CA GLY A 546 5.70 -28.73 3.20
C GLY A 546 4.42 -28.60 4.02
N SER A 547 3.45 -27.85 3.48
CA SER A 547 2.12 -27.74 4.07
C SER A 547 1.06 -27.49 3.00
N SER A 548 -0.20 -27.83 3.31
CA SER A 548 -1.35 -27.54 2.48
C SER A 548 -2.50 -26.99 3.30
N ASN A 549 -3.26 -26.05 2.71
CA ASN A 549 -4.49 -25.53 3.27
C ASN A 549 -5.62 -25.58 2.25
N ALA A 550 -6.85 -25.72 2.73
CA ALA A 550 -8.05 -25.61 1.92
C ALA A 550 -9.13 -24.82 2.67
N SER A 551 -9.91 -24.04 1.93
CA SER A 551 -11.05 -23.30 2.47
C SER A 551 -12.21 -23.31 1.50
N ARG A 552 -13.44 -23.34 2.02
CA ARG A 552 -14.68 -23.28 1.27
C ARG A 552 -15.61 -22.26 1.86
N SER A 553 -16.30 -21.53 1.00
CA SER A 553 -17.35 -20.60 1.40
C SER A 553 -18.55 -20.68 0.51
N ALA A 554 -19.72 -20.37 1.07
CA ALA A 554 -20.99 -20.29 0.34
C ALA A 554 -21.72 -19.02 0.77
N GLY A 555 -22.25 -18.28 -0.21
CA GLY A 555 -23.00 -17.05 0.01
C GLY A 555 -24.29 -17.03 -0.80
N TYR A 556 -25.37 -16.53 -0.21
CA TYR A 556 -26.68 -16.32 -0.84
C TYR A 556 -27.07 -14.86 -0.67
N VAL A 557 -27.42 -14.19 -1.77
CA VAL A 557 -27.75 -12.76 -1.80
C VAL A 557 -29.13 -12.55 -2.36
N GLY A 558 -29.94 -11.73 -1.69
CA GLY A 558 -31.17 -11.17 -2.22
C GLY A 558 -31.11 -9.64 -2.15
N ARG A 559 -31.40 -8.95 -3.27
CA ARG A 559 -31.42 -7.49 -3.37
C ARG A 559 -32.65 -7.02 -4.11
N ILE A 560 -33.27 -5.95 -3.62
CA ILE A 560 -34.39 -5.25 -4.27
C ILE A 560 -34.04 -3.77 -4.30
N ARG A 561 -34.15 -3.16 -5.48
CA ARG A 561 -34.07 -1.70 -5.73
C ARG A 561 -35.42 -1.20 -6.21
N TYR A 562 -35.84 -0.08 -5.67
CA TYR A 562 -37.02 0.60 -6.09
C TYR A 562 -36.72 2.07 -6.37
N ASN A 563 -37.16 2.56 -7.51
CA ASN A 563 -36.99 3.94 -7.92
C ASN A 563 -38.35 4.48 -8.39
N TYR A 564 -38.81 5.58 -7.77
CA TYR A 564 -40.00 6.29 -8.16
C TYR A 564 -39.66 7.60 -8.85
N ASN A 565 -39.88 7.64 -10.18
CA ASN A 565 -39.71 8.82 -11.03
C ASN A 565 -38.30 9.44 -10.96
N GLU A 566 -37.29 8.63 -10.74
CA GLU A 566 -35.89 9.03 -10.49
C GLU A 566 -35.70 10.01 -9.32
N LYS A 567 -36.72 10.19 -8.48
CA LYS A 567 -36.80 11.14 -7.36
C LYS A 567 -36.58 10.47 -6.01
N TYR A 568 -37.33 9.39 -5.74
CA TYR A 568 -37.24 8.63 -4.48
C TYR A 568 -36.64 7.25 -4.77
N LEU A 569 -35.55 6.93 -4.10
CA LEU A 569 -34.77 5.74 -4.32
C LEU A 569 -34.70 4.93 -3.03
N ALA A 570 -34.85 3.62 -3.13
CA ALA A 570 -34.68 2.71 -1.99
C ALA A 570 -34.01 1.42 -2.44
N GLU A 571 -33.11 0.90 -1.63
CA GLU A 571 -32.48 -0.41 -1.84
C GLU A 571 -32.50 -1.19 -0.53
N PHE A 572 -32.82 -2.47 -0.61
CA PHE A 572 -32.68 -3.44 0.45
C PHE A 572 -31.86 -4.64 -0.04
N THR A 573 -30.86 -5.05 0.74
CA THR A 573 -30.04 -6.23 0.46
C THR A 573 -29.97 -7.11 1.70
N GLY A 574 -30.13 -8.40 1.52
CA GLY A 574 -29.91 -9.41 2.54
C GLY A 574 -28.90 -10.44 2.03
N ARG A 575 -27.88 -10.75 2.81
CA ARG A 575 -26.89 -11.79 2.49
C ARG A 575 -26.76 -12.80 3.62
N VAL A 576 -26.65 -14.07 3.27
CA VAL A 576 -26.38 -15.17 4.20
C VAL A 576 -25.08 -15.82 3.78
N ASP A 577 -24.08 -15.82 4.65
CA ASP A 577 -22.77 -16.45 4.42
C ASP A 577 -22.51 -17.61 5.37
N GLY A 578 -21.92 -18.67 4.86
CA GLY A 578 -21.45 -19.82 5.63
C GLY A 578 -19.91 -19.89 5.70
N SER A 579 -19.35 -20.05 6.89
CA SER A 579 -17.92 -20.26 7.10
C SER A 579 -17.64 -21.59 7.80
N TYR A 580 -16.68 -22.35 7.27
CA TYR A 580 -16.21 -23.61 7.85
C TYR A 580 -15.42 -23.42 9.15
N LYS A 581 -15.01 -22.20 9.46
CA LYS A 581 -14.23 -21.84 10.65
C LYS A 581 -15.04 -21.90 11.95
N PHE A 582 -16.37 -21.92 11.86
CA PHE A 582 -17.29 -22.00 13.00
C PHE A 582 -17.98 -23.34 13.12
N ALA A 583 -18.49 -23.65 14.32
CA ALA A 583 -19.08 -24.96 14.63
C ALA A 583 -20.28 -25.31 13.72
N GLY A 584 -20.26 -26.52 13.12
CA GLY A 584 -21.17 -26.93 12.04
C GLY A 584 -22.62 -27.14 12.38
N MET A 585 -22.93 -27.43 13.65
CA MET A 585 -24.29 -27.79 14.11
C MET A 585 -24.99 -26.64 14.86
N THR A 586 -24.35 -25.45 14.96
CA THR A 586 -24.86 -24.33 15.71
C THR A 586 -25.23 -23.15 14.78
N LYS A 587 -26.00 -22.20 15.29
CA LYS A 587 -26.38 -20.96 14.60
C LYS A 587 -25.18 -20.08 14.24
N THR A 588 -23.98 -20.43 14.69
CA THR A 588 -22.76 -19.64 14.49
C THR A 588 -22.13 -19.77 13.12
N ARG A 589 -22.33 -20.90 12.41
CA ARG A 589 -21.78 -21.15 11.07
C ARG A 589 -22.32 -20.21 9.99
N TRP A 590 -23.61 -19.88 10.08
CA TRP A 590 -24.29 -19.05 9.12
C TRP A 590 -24.54 -17.65 9.70
N GLY A 591 -24.04 -16.61 9.03
CA GLY A 591 -24.26 -15.21 9.38
C GLY A 591 -25.27 -14.59 8.42
N PHE A 592 -26.24 -13.81 8.94
CA PHE A 592 -27.16 -12.99 8.15
C PHE A 592 -26.79 -11.52 8.25
N PHE A 593 -26.61 -10.88 7.10
CA PHE A 593 -26.09 -9.52 6.95
C PHE A 593 -27.05 -8.68 6.12
N PRO A 594 -28.04 -8.03 6.77
CA PRO A 594 -28.98 -7.11 6.11
C PRO A 594 -28.39 -5.73 5.91
N SER A 595 -28.82 -5.04 4.85
CA SER A 595 -28.55 -3.62 4.63
C SER A 595 -29.73 -2.93 3.94
N ALA A 596 -29.87 -1.64 4.19
CA ALA A 596 -30.88 -0.77 3.57
C ALA A 596 -30.27 0.59 3.23
N SER A 597 -30.72 1.19 2.14
CA SER A 597 -30.34 2.56 1.78
C SER A 597 -31.51 3.31 1.12
N LEU A 598 -31.52 4.61 1.33
CA LEU A 598 -32.52 5.54 0.79
C LEU A 598 -31.81 6.69 0.08
N GLY A 599 -32.42 7.19 -0.99
CA GLY A 599 -31.97 8.36 -1.73
C GLY A 599 -33.12 9.28 -2.09
N TRP A 600 -32.88 10.57 -2.00
CA TRP A 600 -33.84 11.61 -2.40
C TRP A 600 -33.16 12.62 -3.29
N ARG A 601 -33.53 12.64 -4.58
CA ARG A 601 -33.09 13.64 -5.53
C ARG A 601 -33.90 14.90 -5.39
N LEU A 602 -33.41 15.84 -4.56
CA LEU A 602 -34.05 17.11 -4.28
C LEU A 602 -34.16 17.98 -5.54
N SER A 603 -33.20 17.91 -6.46
CA SER A 603 -33.21 18.63 -7.74
C SER A 603 -34.41 18.29 -8.63
N GLU A 604 -35.00 17.09 -8.45
CA GLU A 604 -36.17 16.64 -9.20
C GLU A 604 -37.51 17.11 -8.57
N GLU A 605 -37.48 17.80 -7.40
CA GLU A 605 -38.66 18.41 -6.81
C GLU A 605 -39.10 19.66 -7.57
N ASP A 606 -40.41 19.85 -7.70
CA ASP A 606 -41.00 20.94 -8.51
C ASP A 606 -40.53 22.33 -8.06
N PHE A 607 -40.15 22.50 -6.78
CA PHE A 607 -39.67 23.76 -6.23
C PHE A 607 -38.18 24.06 -6.53
N LEU A 608 -37.39 23.06 -6.98
CA LEU A 608 -35.98 23.21 -7.39
C LEU A 608 -35.79 22.99 -8.88
N LYS A 609 -36.76 22.36 -9.54
CA LYS A 609 -36.70 22.02 -10.95
C LYS A 609 -36.65 23.29 -11.82
N GLY A 610 -35.63 23.39 -12.67
CA GLY A 610 -35.36 24.56 -13.51
C GLY A 610 -34.50 25.63 -12.86
N SER A 611 -33.83 25.34 -11.74
CA SER A 611 -32.78 26.20 -11.19
C SER A 611 -31.66 26.39 -12.18
N SER A 612 -31.21 27.62 -12.41
CA SER A 612 -30.03 27.91 -13.26
C SER A 612 -28.69 27.72 -12.55
N VAL A 613 -28.72 27.35 -11.28
CA VAL A 613 -27.53 27.14 -10.43
C VAL A 613 -27.36 25.69 -10.08
N LEU A 614 -28.49 24.99 -9.79
CA LEU A 614 -28.49 23.62 -9.27
C LEU A 614 -28.84 22.64 -10.38
N ASP A 615 -27.88 21.82 -10.82
CA ASP A 615 -28.08 20.78 -11.83
C ASP A 615 -28.58 19.49 -11.19
N ASP A 616 -27.90 19.04 -10.12
CA ASP A 616 -28.31 17.87 -9.32
C ASP A 616 -28.01 18.08 -7.84
N LEU A 617 -28.94 17.61 -7.01
CA LEU A 617 -28.78 17.55 -5.55
C LEU A 617 -29.49 16.31 -5.05
N LYS A 618 -28.68 15.39 -4.49
CA LYS A 618 -29.18 14.14 -3.94
C LYS A 618 -28.75 13.98 -2.48
N LEU A 619 -29.67 13.69 -1.61
CA LEU A 619 -29.43 13.22 -0.24
C LEU A 619 -29.52 11.71 -0.20
N ARG A 620 -28.67 11.06 0.57
CA ARG A 620 -28.66 9.62 0.75
C ARG A 620 -28.35 9.23 2.19
N ALA A 621 -28.94 8.12 2.63
CA ALA A 621 -28.69 7.53 3.92
C ALA A 621 -28.63 6.01 3.78
N SER A 622 -27.72 5.36 4.48
CA SER A 622 -27.60 3.91 4.47
C SER A 622 -27.26 3.35 5.84
N VAL A 623 -27.69 2.11 6.07
CA VAL A 623 -27.31 1.27 7.21
C VAL A 623 -27.07 -0.14 6.71
N GLY A 624 -25.99 -0.79 7.18
CA GLY A 624 -25.69 -2.16 6.80
C GLY A 624 -24.90 -2.90 7.86
N LEU A 625 -25.18 -4.17 8.01
CA LEU A 625 -24.43 -5.10 8.85
C LEU A 625 -23.50 -5.91 7.97
N LEU A 626 -22.21 -5.93 8.30
CA LEU A 626 -21.16 -6.70 7.63
C LEU A 626 -20.61 -7.75 8.61
N GLY A 627 -20.14 -8.88 8.08
CA GLY A 627 -19.52 -9.93 8.87
C GLY A 627 -18.08 -10.19 8.45
N SER A 628 -17.26 -10.67 9.41
CA SER A 628 -15.91 -11.16 9.18
C SER A 628 -15.69 -12.46 9.93
N ASP A 629 -15.01 -13.42 9.31
CA ASP A 629 -14.60 -14.70 9.90
C ASP A 629 -13.09 -14.73 10.20
N ASN A 630 -12.53 -13.62 10.70
CA ASN A 630 -11.10 -13.45 10.94
C ASN A 630 -10.59 -14.26 12.15
N VAL A 631 -10.73 -15.58 12.08
CA VAL A 631 -10.25 -16.53 13.08
C VAL A 631 -9.55 -17.70 12.40
N SER A 632 -8.62 -18.33 13.10
CA SER A 632 -7.99 -19.57 12.62
C SER A 632 -9.03 -20.70 12.51
N ALA A 633 -8.83 -21.57 11.52
CA ALA A 633 -9.74 -22.69 11.30
C ALA A 633 -9.77 -23.66 12.50
N PHE A 634 -10.94 -24.27 12.72
CA PHE A 634 -11.16 -25.38 13.65
C PHE A 634 -10.92 -25.06 15.13
N MET A 635 -10.91 -23.77 15.55
CA MET A 635 -10.80 -23.38 16.96
C MET A 635 -11.95 -23.88 17.84
N PHE A 636 -13.00 -24.40 17.23
CA PHE A 636 -14.14 -25.06 17.90
C PHE A 636 -13.92 -26.57 18.15
N LEU A 637 -12.78 -27.13 17.69
CA LEU A 637 -12.38 -28.55 17.92
C LEU A 637 -11.21 -28.59 18.90
N SER A 638 -11.09 -29.75 19.60
CA SER A 638 -9.88 -30.06 20.37
C SER A 638 -8.70 -30.23 19.41
N GLN A 639 -7.65 -29.45 19.62
CA GLN A 639 -6.42 -29.48 18.83
C GLN A 639 -5.29 -30.04 19.69
N TYR A 640 -4.36 -30.74 19.05
CA TYR A 640 -3.14 -31.23 19.67
C TYR A 640 -1.95 -30.51 19.02
N ALA A 641 -1.03 -30.07 19.86
CA ALA A 641 0.26 -29.51 19.43
C ALA A 641 1.38 -30.47 19.83
N GLU A 642 2.41 -30.55 19.01
CA GLU A 642 3.64 -31.24 19.35
C GLU A 642 4.38 -30.42 20.42
N GLY A 643 4.69 -31.06 21.55
CA GLY A 643 5.50 -30.51 22.62
C GLY A 643 6.98 -30.82 22.44
N GLY A 644 7.76 -30.49 23.46
CA GLY A 644 9.17 -30.89 23.49
C GLY A 644 9.34 -32.41 23.45
N LYS A 645 10.54 -32.85 23.07
CA LYS A 645 10.87 -34.26 23.08
C LYS A 645 10.98 -34.79 24.55
N VAL A 646 10.33 -35.91 24.84
CA VAL A 646 10.41 -36.57 26.12
C VAL A 646 11.19 -37.88 25.95
N VAL A 647 12.01 -38.22 26.94
CA VAL A 647 12.70 -39.51 26.99
C VAL A 647 11.79 -40.48 27.75
N TYR A 648 11.27 -41.46 27.06
CA TYR A 648 10.47 -42.51 27.63
C TYR A 648 11.27 -43.81 27.64
N SER A 649 11.48 -44.40 28.85
CA SER A 649 12.10 -45.71 28.99
C SER A 649 13.53 -45.84 28.41
N GLY A 650 14.38 -44.81 28.42
CA GLY A 650 15.81 -44.92 28.10
C GLY A 650 16.15 -45.13 26.62
N THR A 651 15.19 -45.16 25.72
CA THR A 651 15.38 -45.44 24.27
C THR A 651 15.16 -44.23 23.35
N GLY A 652 15.81 -43.11 23.60
CA GLY A 652 15.77 -41.94 22.71
C GLY A 652 14.63 -40.96 22.99
N ALA A 653 14.75 -39.75 22.46
CA ALA A 653 13.80 -38.66 22.64
C ALA A 653 12.61 -38.83 21.67
N THR A 654 11.40 -38.98 22.21
CA THR A 654 10.15 -39.10 21.42
C THR A 654 9.34 -37.80 21.51
N PRO A 655 8.69 -37.32 20.42
CA PRO A 655 7.80 -36.17 20.48
C PRO A 655 6.65 -36.38 21.48
N SER A 656 6.39 -35.40 22.32
CA SER A 656 5.19 -35.33 23.14
C SER A 656 4.09 -34.57 22.45
N TYR A 657 2.83 -34.90 22.74
CA TYR A 657 1.66 -34.18 22.27
C TYR A 657 0.83 -33.71 23.45
N TYR A 658 0.35 -32.48 23.39
CA TYR A 658 -0.54 -31.93 24.40
C TYR A 658 -1.74 -31.26 23.76
N THR A 659 -2.83 -31.11 24.47
CA THR A 659 -4.03 -30.41 24.03
C THR A 659 -3.75 -28.88 23.98
N TYR A 660 -3.97 -28.28 22.84
CA TYR A 660 -3.78 -26.83 22.65
C TYR A 660 -5.07 -26.07 22.96
N GLY A 661 -5.18 -25.56 24.18
CA GLY A 661 -6.34 -24.79 24.64
C GLY A 661 -7.63 -25.60 24.79
N ILE A 662 -8.70 -24.96 25.23
CA ILE A 662 -10.05 -25.52 25.24
C ILE A 662 -10.77 -25.07 23.96
N PRO A 663 -11.49 -26.00 23.26
CA PRO A 663 -12.27 -25.63 22.09
C PRO A 663 -13.41 -24.68 22.47
N ASN A 664 -13.59 -23.61 21.68
CA ASN A 664 -14.70 -22.69 21.86
C ASN A 664 -15.75 -22.87 20.77
N ARG A 665 -16.86 -23.54 21.11
CA ARG A 665 -17.97 -23.78 20.17
C ARG A 665 -18.90 -22.57 20.00
N GLU A 666 -18.76 -21.56 20.86
CA GLU A 666 -19.54 -20.30 20.84
C GLU A 666 -18.91 -19.23 19.92
N LEU A 667 -17.74 -19.53 19.31
CA LEU A 667 -17.12 -18.61 18.37
C LEU A 667 -18.08 -18.27 17.23
N THR A 668 -18.22 -16.97 16.96
CA THR A 668 -19.11 -16.44 15.94
C THR A 668 -18.44 -15.31 15.15
N TRP A 669 -19.14 -14.78 14.19
CA TRP A 669 -18.75 -13.69 13.31
C TRP A 669 -18.41 -12.43 14.10
N GLU A 670 -17.31 -11.77 13.71
CA GLU A 670 -17.14 -10.34 13.99
C GLU A 670 -18.14 -9.56 13.14
N LYS A 671 -18.74 -8.51 13.71
CA LYS A 671 -19.81 -7.77 13.06
C LYS A 671 -19.50 -6.28 13.03
N THR A 672 -19.70 -5.66 11.87
CA THR A 672 -19.59 -4.20 11.71
C THR A 672 -20.95 -3.63 11.29
N LEU A 673 -21.54 -2.83 12.16
CA LEU A 673 -22.73 -2.03 11.84
C LEU A 673 -22.29 -0.67 11.31
N SER A 674 -22.58 -0.42 10.03
CA SER A 674 -22.15 0.77 9.30
C SER A 674 -23.33 1.69 9.04
N TYR A 675 -23.19 2.96 9.40
CA TYR A 675 -24.13 4.05 9.08
C TYR A 675 -23.45 5.05 8.18
N ASN A 676 -24.16 5.57 7.19
CA ASN A 676 -23.68 6.61 6.30
C ASN A 676 -24.80 7.59 5.96
N ILE A 677 -24.49 8.88 5.99
CA ILE A 677 -25.36 9.96 5.47
C ILE A 677 -24.50 10.77 4.51
N GLY A 678 -25.00 11.00 3.29
CA GLY A 678 -24.23 11.72 2.28
C GLY A 678 -25.07 12.61 1.40
N THR A 679 -24.39 13.48 0.70
CA THR A 679 -24.95 14.32 -0.35
C THR A 679 -24.06 14.34 -1.57
N ASP A 680 -24.68 14.27 -2.74
CA ASP A 680 -24.02 14.49 -4.03
C ASP A 680 -24.65 15.74 -4.66
N PHE A 681 -23.83 16.62 -5.21
CA PHE A 681 -24.31 17.85 -5.84
C PHE A 681 -23.53 18.18 -7.13
N SER A 682 -24.23 18.86 -8.05
CA SER A 682 -23.69 19.45 -9.27
C SER A 682 -24.29 20.84 -9.48
N LEU A 683 -23.44 21.82 -9.76
CA LEU A 683 -23.81 23.23 -9.89
C LEU A 683 -23.23 23.81 -11.20
N TRP A 684 -23.98 24.80 -11.79
CA TRP A 684 -23.54 25.61 -12.91
C TRP A 684 -23.17 24.80 -14.15
N ASP A 685 -24.06 23.95 -14.63
CA ASP A 685 -23.83 23.05 -15.77
C ASP A 685 -22.62 22.11 -15.52
N GLY A 686 -22.51 21.53 -14.32
CA GLY A 686 -21.46 20.62 -13.95
C GLY A 686 -20.07 21.25 -13.74
N LYS A 687 -19.96 22.59 -13.64
CA LYS A 687 -18.68 23.25 -13.39
C LYS A 687 -18.17 23.00 -11.98
N LEU A 688 -19.05 22.92 -10.99
CA LEU A 688 -18.73 22.55 -9.64
C LEU A 688 -19.56 21.33 -9.22
N GLY A 689 -18.89 20.26 -8.86
CA GLY A 689 -19.51 19.05 -8.33
C GLY A 689 -18.86 18.58 -7.06
N GLY A 690 -19.53 17.71 -6.32
CA GLY A 690 -18.96 17.15 -5.12
C GLY A 690 -19.77 16.05 -4.49
N GLU A 691 -19.12 15.34 -3.57
CA GLU A 691 -19.66 14.32 -2.70
C GLU A 691 -19.21 14.59 -1.27
N ILE A 692 -20.11 14.52 -0.31
CA ILE A 692 -19.79 14.62 1.11
C ILE A 692 -20.49 13.47 1.83
N ASP A 693 -19.74 12.66 2.56
CA ASP A 693 -20.21 11.53 3.34
C ASP A 693 -19.83 11.67 4.81
N LEU A 694 -20.75 11.52 5.70
CA LEU A 694 -20.54 11.31 7.13
C LEU A 694 -20.78 9.84 7.44
N PHE A 695 -19.83 9.20 8.12
CA PHE A 695 -19.94 7.76 8.43
C PHE A 695 -19.64 7.46 9.90
N TYR A 696 -20.26 6.39 10.38
CA TYR A 696 -20.03 5.78 11.69
C TYR A 696 -20.09 4.26 11.55
N ASN A 697 -18.99 3.58 11.87
CA ASN A 697 -18.86 2.14 11.84
C ASN A 697 -18.63 1.63 13.26
N TYR A 698 -19.52 0.77 13.76
CA TYR A 698 -19.40 0.11 15.06
C TYR A 698 -19.08 -1.37 14.82
N THR A 699 -17.85 -1.78 15.16
CA THR A 699 -17.41 -3.18 15.05
C THR A 699 -17.38 -3.82 16.43
N TYR A 700 -18.11 -4.92 16.60
CA TYR A 700 -18.27 -5.63 17.86
C TYR A 700 -18.14 -7.14 17.67
N ASP A 701 -18.14 -7.89 18.76
CA ASP A 701 -17.84 -9.33 18.78
C ASP A 701 -16.46 -9.63 18.14
N ILE A 702 -15.50 -8.69 18.27
CA ILE A 702 -14.16 -8.86 17.69
C ILE A 702 -13.48 -10.05 18.37
N LEU A 703 -12.94 -10.94 17.54
CA LEU A 703 -12.19 -12.11 17.97
C LEU A 703 -10.89 -11.68 18.63
N THR A 704 -10.67 -12.10 19.84
CA THR A 704 -9.46 -11.76 20.62
C THR A 704 -8.90 -12.97 21.34
N GLY A 705 -7.58 -12.96 21.55
CA GLY A 705 -6.92 -13.94 22.40
C GLY A 705 -7.39 -13.77 23.86
N ASN A 706 -7.70 -14.88 24.52
CA ASN A 706 -8.28 -14.89 25.86
C ASN A 706 -7.23 -15.11 26.95
N SER A 707 -5.99 -14.67 26.75
CA SER A 707 -4.88 -14.86 27.70
C SER A 707 -4.89 -13.86 28.87
N GLY A 708 -5.55 -12.71 28.70
CA GLY A 708 -5.54 -11.63 29.70
C GLY A 708 -6.33 -11.98 30.98
N GLY A 709 -5.75 -11.68 32.15
CA GLY A 709 -6.42 -11.77 33.46
C GLY A 709 -6.78 -13.18 33.92
N LYS A 710 -6.14 -14.21 33.41
CA LYS A 710 -6.33 -15.58 33.84
C LYS A 710 -5.28 -15.96 34.87
N PRO A 711 -5.65 -16.52 36.01
CA PRO A 711 -4.70 -17.01 37.00
C PRO A 711 -3.81 -18.08 36.39
N SER A 712 -2.53 -18.07 36.70
CA SER A 712 -1.57 -19.10 36.28
C SER A 712 -1.97 -20.51 36.77
N SER A 713 -2.70 -20.60 37.87
CA SER A 713 -3.28 -21.84 38.40
C SER A 713 -4.25 -22.54 37.47
N MET A 714 -4.80 -21.84 36.45
CA MET A 714 -5.62 -22.49 35.42
C MET A 714 -4.80 -23.29 34.40
N GLY A 715 -3.46 -23.21 34.43
CA GLY A 715 -2.57 -24.01 33.58
C GLY A 715 -2.81 -23.86 32.07
N GLY A 716 -3.32 -22.72 31.63
CA GLY A 716 -3.69 -22.52 30.23
C GLY A 716 -5.02 -23.15 29.79
N TYR A 717 -5.77 -23.72 30.71
CA TYR A 717 -7.03 -24.42 30.46
C TYR A 717 -8.20 -23.42 30.34
N TYR A 718 -8.25 -22.69 29.21
CA TYR A 718 -9.32 -21.78 28.84
C TYR A 718 -9.41 -21.65 27.29
N PRO A 719 -10.56 -21.21 26.72
CA PRO A 719 -10.66 -20.99 25.29
C PRO A 719 -9.62 -19.99 24.80
N THR A 720 -8.88 -20.35 23.77
CA THR A 720 -7.79 -19.50 23.21
C THR A 720 -8.34 -18.21 22.61
N TYR A 721 -9.52 -18.26 21.99
CA TYR A 721 -10.18 -17.13 21.36
C TYR A 721 -11.62 -16.97 21.87
N VAL A 722 -12.05 -15.73 22.00
CA VAL A 722 -13.41 -15.31 22.36
C VAL A 722 -13.85 -14.10 21.55
N ASN A 723 -15.16 -13.91 21.37
CA ASN A 723 -15.75 -12.70 20.78
C ASN A 723 -16.03 -11.70 21.90
N LYS A 724 -15.22 -10.63 22.06
CA LYS A 724 -15.35 -9.75 23.22
C LYS A 724 -15.07 -8.28 22.96
N ASN A 725 -14.10 -7.95 22.11
CA ASN A 725 -13.68 -6.55 21.92
C ASN A 725 -14.60 -5.79 20.97
N ALA A 726 -14.60 -4.47 21.07
CA ALA A 726 -15.34 -3.58 20.18
C ALA A 726 -14.55 -2.30 19.88
N ILE A 727 -14.70 -1.80 18.64
CA ILE A 727 -14.14 -0.51 18.17
C ILE A 727 -15.21 0.32 17.50
N ASP A 728 -15.03 1.63 17.47
CA ASP A 728 -15.76 2.51 16.57
C ASP A 728 -14.79 3.21 15.59
N ALA A 729 -15.27 3.48 14.37
CA ALA A 729 -14.62 4.35 13.40
C ALA A 729 -15.62 5.37 12.90
N LYS A 730 -15.29 6.65 13.03
CA LYS A 730 -16.14 7.76 12.58
C LYS A 730 -15.36 8.78 11.79
N GLY A 731 -16.03 9.39 10.82
CA GLY A 731 -15.34 10.36 10.00
C GLY A 731 -16.18 11.02 8.92
N ILE A 732 -15.48 11.70 8.03
CA ILE A 732 -16.04 12.40 6.89
C ILE A 732 -15.17 12.16 5.65
N ASP A 733 -15.82 11.93 4.52
CA ASP A 733 -15.22 11.92 3.18
C ASP A 733 -15.73 13.11 2.39
N ILE A 734 -14.85 13.82 1.71
CA ILE A 734 -15.19 14.95 0.86
C ILE A 734 -14.49 14.78 -0.49
N LEU A 735 -15.24 14.96 -1.56
CA LEU A 735 -14.74 15.18 -2.93
C LEU A 735 -15.34 16.49 -3.43
N ILE A 736 -14.51 17.39 -3.93
CA ILE A 736 -14.96 18.60 -4.64
C ILE A 736 -14.20 18.65 -5.96
N THR A 737 -14.93 18.81 -7.05
CA THR A 737 -14.37 18.95 -8.40
C THR A 737 -14.86 20.25 -9.02
N HIS A 738 -13.93 21.06 -9.47
CA HIS A 738 -14.21 22.25 -10.27
C HIS A 738 -13.58 22.12 -11.65
N LYS A 739 -14.40 22.24 -12.68
CA LYS A 739 -13.96 22.14 -14.07
C LYS A 739 -14.54 23.29 -14.91
N ASN A 740 -13.74 23.77 -15.83
CA ASN A 740 -14.22 24.80 -16.74
C ASN A 740 -13.51 24.70 -18.10
N ARG A 741 -14.18 25.26 -19.12
CA ARG A 741 -13.66 25.33 -20.48
C ARG A 741 -13.93 26.72 -21.03
N PHE A 742 -12.92 27.40 -21.60
CA PHE A 742 -13.02 28.69 -22.26
C PHE A 742 -11.95 28.82 -23.33
N ASN A 743 -12.05 29.81 -24.20
CA ASN A 743 -11.03 30.05 -25.22
C ASN A 743 -9.92 30.94 -24.65
N LEU A 744 -8.67 30.45 -24.77
CA LEU A 744 -7.47 31.26 -24.53
C LEU A 744 -6.84 31.60 -25.87
N GLY A 745 -7.04 32.84 -26.31
CA GLY A 745 -6.87 33.22 -27.73
C GLY A 745 -7.89 32.49 -28.60
N ASP A 746 -7.44 31.92 -29.74
CA ASP A 746 -8.32 31.19 -30.67
C ASP A 746 -8.42 29.67 -30.35
N LYS A 747 -7.85 29.22 -29.22
CA LYS A 747 -7.80 27.78 -28.86
C LYS A 747 -8.55 27.53 -27.58
N PRO A 748 -9.27 26.38 -27.48
CA PRO A 748 -9.91 25.97 -26.24
C PRO A 748 -8.88 25.62 -25.18
N PHE A 749 -9.05 26.20 -24.01
CA PHE A 749 -8.36 25.83 -22.77
C PHE A 749 -9.37 25.16 -21.86
N PHE A 750 -8.99 24.04 -21.26
CA PHE A 750 -9.77 23.41 -20.20
C PHE A 750 -8.91 23.16 -18.97
N TYR A 751 -9.55 23.15 -17.82
CA TYR A 751 -8.93 22.69 -16.59
C TYR A 751 -9.94 21.96 -15.71
N GLU A 752 -9.41 21.09 -14.87
CA GLU A 752 -10.14 20.42 -13.81
C GLU A 752 -9.28 20.38 -12.55
N ILE A 753 -9.87 20.76 -11.43
CA ILE A 753 -9.26 20.69 -10.10
C ILE A 753 -10.14 19.76 -9.25
N GLY A 754 -9.58 18.65 -8.80
CA GLY A 754 -10.22 17.70 -7.90
C GLY A 754 -9.54 17.72 -6.55
N ALA A 755 -10.28 17.95 -5.48
CA ALA A 755 -9.78 17.87 -4.10
C ALA A 755 -10.51 16.75 -3.34
N THR A 756 -9.74 15.85 -2.75
CA THR A 756 -10.25 14.79 -1.88
C THR A 756 -9.77 15.00 -0.45
N LEU A 757 -10.62 14.72 0.52
CA LEU A 757 -10.26 14.71 1.93
C LEU A 757 -11.00 13.57 2.62
N THR A 758 -10.27 12.82 3.45
CA THR A 758 -10.83 11.79 4.30
C THR A 758 -10.29 11.99 5.71
N TYR A 759 -11.19 12.18 6.66
CA TYR A 759 -10.88 12.11 8.08
C TYR A 759 -11.54 10.88 8.68
N SER A 760 -10.78 10.03 9.36
CA SER A 760 -11.29 8.83 10.01
C SER A 760 -10.55 8.56 11.31
N LYS A 761 -11.29 8.52 12.42
CA LYS A 761 -10.75 8.19 13.74
C LYS A 761 -11.35 6.91 14.27
N THR A 762 -10.47 5.94 14.56
CA THR A 762 -10.84 4.63 15.14
C THR A 762 -10.41 4.54 16.59
N ARG A 763 -11.28 4.03 17.48
CA ARG A 763 -11.03 3.91 18.92
C ARG A 763 -11.47 2.54 19.44
N TRP A 764 -10.80 2.09 20.48
CA TRP A 764 -11.28 0.97 21.31
C TRP A 764 -12.45 1.43 22.19
N LEU A 765 -13.64 0.86 21.99
CA LEU A 765 -14.79 1.05 22.88
C LEU A 765 -14.77 0.02 24.00
N VAL A 766 -14.43 -1.20 23.68
CA VAL A 766 -14.25 -2.31 24.63
C VAL A 766 -12.96 -3.01 24.28
N TYR A 767 -12.08 -3.12 25.23
CA TYR A 767 -10.87 -3.94 25.15
C TYR A 767 -10.80 -4.85 26.36
N GLN A 768 -10.27 -6.06 26.22
CA GLN A 768 -10.06 -6.95 27.35
C GLN A 768 -8.81 -6.51 28.11
N ASP A 769 -8.89 -5.34 28.77
CA ASP A 769 -7.83 -4.88 29.63
C ASP A 769 -7.65 -5.84 30.81
N GLN A 770 -6.44 -5.96 31.33
CA GLN A 770 -6.17 -6.78 32.50
C GLN A 770 -6.82 -6.18 33.75
N PRO A 771 -7.28 -7.00 34.72
CA PRO A 771 -7.77 -6.45 35.99
C PRO A 771 -6.70 -5.65 36.70
N ASN A 772 -7.09 -4.52 37.29
CA ASN A 772 -6.26 -3.67 38.15
C ASN A 772 -5.08 -2.95 37.43
N VAL A 773 -5.05 -2.88 36.08
CA VAL A 773 -4.09 -2.02 35.41
C VAL A 773 -4.44 -0.53 35.64
N PRO A 774 -3.42 0.34 35.78
CA PRO A 774 -3.64 1.79 35.90
C PRO A 774 -4.36 2.36 34.69
N GLU A 775 -4.99 3.54 34.85
CA GLU A 775 -5.79 4.17 33.80
C GLU A 775 -4.95 4.44 32.53
N TRP A 776 -3.68 4.85 32.68
CA TRP A 776 -2.77 5.12 31.55
C TRP A 776 -2.36 3.87 30.78
N GLN A 777 -2.59 2.69 31.30
CA GLN A 777 -2.31 1.40 30.64
C GLN A 777 -3.55 0.77 29.99
N LYS A 778 -4.76 1.30 30.26
CA LYS A 778 -5.99 0.79 29.67
C LYS A 778 -6.09 1.15 28.19
N ARG A 779 -6.39 0.17 27.36
CA ARG A 779 -6.65 0.37 25.92
C ARG A 779 -8.08 0.84 25.66
N THR A 780 -9.04 0.48 26.51
CA THR A 780 -10.43 0.93 26.41
C THR A 780 -10.50 2.47 26.40
N GLY A 781 -11.15 3.05 25.41
CA GLY A 781 -11.25 4.51 25.21
C GLY A 781 -10.13 5.14 24.40
N THR A 782 -9.01 4.45 24.13
CA THR A 782 -7.87 5.00 23.40
C THR A 782 -8.01 4.88 21.88
N THR A 783 -7.19 5.63 21.15
CA THR A 783 -7.09 5.51 19.68
C THR A 783 -6.56 4.12 19.30
N TYR A 784 -7.19 3.47 18.30
CA TYR A 784 -6.71 2.22 17.75
C TYR A 784 -5.32 2.41 17.13
N GLY A 785 -4.34 1.58 17.56
CA GLY A 785 -2.96 1.70 17.08
C GLY A 785 -2.15 2.81 17.76
N ALA A 786 -2.64 3.39 18.88
CA ALA A 786 -1.85 4.29 19.71
C ALA A 786 -0.59 3.60 20.26
N HIS A 787 0.45 4.38 20.51
CA HIS A 787 1.75 3.89 20.94
C HIS A 787 1.74 3.43 22.41
N TRP A 788 2.59 2.44 22.68
CA TRP A 788 2.85 1.93 24.01
C TRP A 788 4.31 2.24 24.39
N GLY A 789 4.54 2.89 25.52
CA GLY A 789 5.89 3.24 25.95
C GLY A 789 5.89 4.25 27.10
N TRP A 790 7.02 4.93 27.28
CA TRP A 790 7.22 5.95 28.31
C TRP A 790 6.82 7.33 27.80
N LEU A 791 6.25 8.15 28.69
CA LEU A 791 6.03 9.57 28.42
C LEU A 791 7.32 10.35 28.73
N ALA A 792 7.82 11.10 27.75
CA ALA A 792 9.03 11.93 27.91
C ALA A 792 8.66 13.40 28.08
N GLU A 793 9.33 14.09 29.00
CA GLU A 793 9.18 15.53 29.27
C GLU A 793 10.18 16.38 28.45
N GLY A 794 11.23 15.77 27.89
CA GLY A 794 12.30 16.45 27.17
C GLY A 794 13.68 15.90 27.56
N LEU A 795 14.68 16.75 27.59
CA LEU A 795 16.02 16.40 28.02
C LEU A 795 16.37 17.07 29.36
N TYR A 796 17.09 16.36 30.22
CA TYR A 796 17.66 16.98 31.42
C TYR A 796 18.61 18.14 31.03
N ARG A 797 18.46 19.30 31.68
CA ARG A 797 19.24 20.51 31.36
C ARG A 797 20.24 20.93 32.44
N SER A 798 20.13 20.34 33.62
CA SER A 798 21.10 20.58 34.74
C SER A 798 21.18 19.39 35.68
N GLU A 799 22.24 19.33 36.48
CA GLU A 799 22.42 18.35 37.55
C GLU A 799 21.31 18.46 38.63
N GLU A 800 20.91 19.70 38.98
CA GLU A 800 19.85 19.92 39.95
C GLU A 800 18.50 19.38 39.51
N GLU A 801 18.25 19.42 38.21
CA GLU A 801 17.03 18.81 37.64
C GLU A 801 17.06 17.28 37.79
N ILE A 802 18.22 16.65 37.53
CA ILE A 802 18.40 15.21 37.67
C ILE A 802 18.16 14.80 39.13
N ASP A 803 18.78 15.52 40.09
CA ASP A 803 18.69 15.17 41.51
C ASP A 803 17.29 15.29 42.11
N ARG A 804 16.38 16.04 41.43
CA ARG A 804 14.98 16.24 41.85
C ARG A 804 13.97 15.35 41.09
N SER A 805 14.43 14.56 40.13
CA SER A 805 13.58 13.78 39.26
C SER A 805 13.74 12.28 39.52
N ALA A 806 12.71 11.51 39.25
CA ALA A 806 12.81 10.05 39.07
C ALA A 806 13.54 9.73 37.78
N TRP A 807 14.24 8.61 37.72
CA TRP A 807 14.93 8.15 36.49
C TRP A 807 14.82 6.64 36.32
N TYR A 808 15.01 6.18 35.05
CA TYR A 808 15.02 4.78 34.66
C TYR A 808 16.42 4.18 34.85
N GLY A 809 16.51 3.03 35.51
CA GLY A 809 17.75 2.27 35.62
C GLY A 809 18.85 3.02 36.41
N THR A 810 19.88 3.55 35.73
CA THR A 810 20.98 4.28 36.32
C THR A 810 20.77 5.78 36.24
N ARG A 811 21.48 6.54 37.16
CA ARG A 811 21.42 8.01 37.19
C ARG A 811 21.77 8.58 35.81
N PRO A 812 20.92 9.39 35.19
CA PRO A 812 21.17 9.99 33.89
C PRO A 812 22.21 11.12 33.96
N ASN A 813 22.65 11.58 32.80
CA ASN A 813 23.49 12.72 32.60
C ASN A 813 22.72 13.91 32.01
N VAL A 814 23.26 15.10 32.09
CA VAL A 814 22.70 16.27 31.39
C VAL A 814 22.68 15.99 29.89
N GLY A 815 21.53 16.21 29.26
CA GLY A 815 21.27 15.88 27.85
C GLY A 815 20.64 14.51 27.61
N ASP A 816 20.45 13.68 28.64
CA ASP A 816 19.64 12.43 28.53
C ASP A 816 18.14 12.74 28.57
N ILE A 817 17.31 11.80 28.09
CA ILE A 817 15.84 11.95 28.06
C ILE A 817 15.29 11.82 29.49
N LYS A 818 14.43 12.78 29.85
CA LYS A 818 13.66 12.77 31.07
C LYS A 818 12.31 12.14 30.86
N TYR A 819 12.02 11.09 31.62
CA TYR A 819 10.72 10.39 31.58
C TYR A 819 9.82 10.78 32.75
N THR A 820 8.52 10.65 32.57
CA THR A 820 7.50 10.95 33.57
C THR A 820 7.26 9.77 34.51
N ASP A 821 7.36 9.97 35.80
CA ASP A 821 6.89 9.06 36.85
C ASP A 821 5.36 9.16 36.93
N LEU A 822 4.65 8.17 36.32
CA LEU A 822 3.19 8.20 36.20
C LEU A 822 2.50 7.71 37.46
N ASN A 823 3.14 6.83 38.24
CA ASN A 823 2.57 6.27 39.47
C ASN A 823 2.99 7.07 40.71
N GLY A 824 4.01 7.96 40.63
CA GLY A 824 4.47 8.84 41.69
C GLY A 824 5.29 8.14 42.78
N ASP A 825 5.92 7.01 42.49
CA ASP A 825 6.67 6.21 43.46
C ASP A 825 8.16 6.61 43.56
N GLY A 826 8.62 7.59 42.77
CA GLY A 826 9.97 8.13 42.75
C GLY A 826 10.96 7.32 41.91
N LYS A 827 10.47 6.41 41.06
CA LYS A 827 11.24 5.63 40.11
C LYS A 827 10.60 5.70 38.75
N ILE A 828 11.37 5.44 37.67
CA ILE A 828 10.83 5.17 36.35
C ILE A 828 11.05 3.68 36.07
N ASP A 829 9.97 2.95 35.85
CA ASP A 829 10.05 1.51 35.53
C ASP A 829 8.90 1.06 34.59
N TRP A 830 8.64 -0.25 34.52
CA TRP A 830 7.61 -0.82 33.64
C TRP A 830 6.19 -0.38 33.98
N ASP A 831 5.94 0.04 35.23
CA ASP A 831 4.63 0.50 35.67
C ASP A 831 4.30 1.93 35.17
N ASP A 832 5.34 2.69 34.76
CA ASP A 832 5.19 4.02 34.14
C ASP A 832 4.97 3.99 32.62
N ARG A 833 4.92 2.80 32.02
CA ARG A 833 4.56 2.70 30.62
C ARG A 833 3.05 2.85 30.43
N GLY A 834 2.66 3.53 29.40
CA GLY A 834 1.26 3.76 29.07
C GLY A 834 0.98 3.82 27.59
N ILE A 835 -0.28 4.07 27.27
CA ILE A 835 -0.77 4.24 25.88
C ILE A 835 -0.92 5.72 25.64
N PHE A 836 -0.13 6.26 24.70
CA PHE A 836 -0.06 7.68 24.41
C PHE A 836 -0.09 7.94 22.91
N GLY A 837 -0.42 9.20 22.56
CA GLY A 837 -0.28 9.70 21.21
C GLY A 837 -1.36 9.26 20.25
N LYS A 838 -0.98 9.20 18.99
CA LYS A 838 -1.84 8.90 17.84
C LYS A 838 -1.45 7.56 17.23
N SER A 839 -2.28 7.08 16.31
CA SER A 839 -1.94 5.94 15.46
C SER A 839 -0.67 6.22 14.62
N ASN A 840 0.01 5.18 14.19
CA ASN A 840 1.05 5.24 13.14
C ASN A 840 0.48 5.39 11.73
N ARG A 841 -0.84 5.54 11.59
CA ARG A 841 -1.54 5.72 10.32
C ARG A 841 -2.23 7.06 10.30
N PRO A 842 -2.21 7.78 9.15
CA PRO A 842 -2.92 9.04 9.02
C PRO A 842 -4.42 8.90 9.33
N GLU A 843 -4.92 9.67 10.31
CA GLU A 843 -6.37 9.84 10.51
C GLU A 843 -6.94 10.82 9.48
N LEU A 844 -6.14 11.72 8.94
CA LEU A 844 -6.49 12.65 7.86
C LEU A 844 -5.63 12.35 6.64
N THR A 845 -6.26 12.08 5.50
CA THR A 845 -5.61 11.97 4.19
C THR A 845 -6.27 12.93 3.21
N PHE A 846 -5.49 13.46 2.29
CA PHE A 846 -5.98 14.35 1.25
C PHE A 846 -5.26 14.14 -0.08
N GLY A 847 -5.94 14.50 -1.16
CA GLY A 847 -5.40 14.56 -2.51
C GLY A 847 -5.83 15.85 -3.18
N LEU A 848 -4.95 16.44 -3.99
CA LEU A 848 -5.25 17.55 -4.88
C LEU A 848 -4.76 17.19 -6.28
N ASN A 849 -5.69 17.11 -7.22
CA ASN A 849 -5.44 16.77 -8.61
C ASN A 849 -5.72 17.99 -9.48
N PHE A 850 -4.77 18.36 -10.32
CA PHE A 850 -4.91 19.45 -11.29
C PHE A 850 -4.64 18.90 -12.68
N ASN A 851 -5.64 19.01 -13.56
CA ASN A 851 -5.55 18.67 -14.98
C ASN A 851 -5.78 19.95 -15.80
N ALA A 852 -4.96 20.18 -16.81
CA ALA A 852 -5.20 21.28 -17.75
C ALA A 852 -4.78 20.87 -19.16
N GLY A 853 -5.44 21.43 -20.17
CA GLY A 853 -5.08 21.20 -21.58
C GLY A 853 -5.27 22.43 -22.44
N TRP A 854 -4.31 22.66 -23.33
CA TRP A 854 -4.33 23.77 -24.26
C TRP A 854 -3.52 23.48 -25.53
N ASN A 855 -4.15 23.64 -26.69
CA ASN A 855 -3.47 23.57 -28.02
C ASN A 855 -2.57 22.33 -28.19
N GLY A 856 -3.02 21.14 -27.76
CA GLY A 856 -2.27 19.88 -27.81
C GLY A 856 -1.38 19.61 -26.60
N PHE A 857 -1.08 20.62 -25.77
CA PHE A 857 -0.43 20.40 -24.48
C PHE A 857 -1.43 19.94 -23.43
N ASP A 858 -1.01 19.04 -22.56
CA ASP A 858 -1.71 18.60 -21.36
C ASP A 858 -0.75 18.60 -20.17
N LEU A 859 -1.25 19.03 -19.01
CA LEU A 859 -0.55 19.05 -17.74
C LEU A 859 -1.39 18.31 -16.69
N ASN A 860 -0.77 17.37 -15.98
CA ASN A 860 -1.34 16.72 -14.81
C ASN A 860 -0.42 16.89 -13.61
N LEU A 861 -0.96 17.39 -12.50
CA LEU A 861 -0.27 17.47 -11.21
C LEU A 861 -1.11 16.79 -10.14
N GLN A 862 -0.48 15.92 -9.34
CA GLN A 862 -1.13 15.25 -8.25
C GLN A 862 -0.34 15.43 -6.96
N PHE A 863 -0.98 16.01 -5.96
CA PHE A 863 -0.46 16.09 -4.60
C PHE A 863 -1.22 15.12 -3.71
N THR A 864 -0.51 14.47 -2.82
CA THR A 864 -1.07 13.61 -1.77
C THR A 864 -0.48 13.99 -0.43
N GLY A 865 -1.21 13.72 0.65
CA GLY A 865 -0.70 13.96 1.97
C GLY A 865 -1.49 13.26 3.07
N GLY A 866 -0.88 13.26 4.25
CA GLY A 866 -1.45 12.72 5.46
C GLY A 866 -1.13 13.57 6.67
N ALA A 867 -2.01 13.55 7.66
CA ALA A 867 -1.81 14.25 8.93
C ALA A 867 -2.51 13.52 10.08
N LEU A 868 -2.34 14.01 11.29
CA LEU A 868 -2.94 13.47 12.52
C LEU A 868 -2.46 12.04 12.84
N PHE A 869 -1.20 11.75 12.57
CA PHE A 869 -0.55 10.49 12.92
C PHE A 869 0.88 10.73 13.40
N GLN A 870 1.49 9.71 13.99
CA GLN A 870 2.86 9.76 14.48
C GLN A 870 3.66 8.58 13.95
N VAL A 871 4.92 8.83 13.64
CA VAL A 871 5.90 7.82 13.24
C VAL A 871 6.83 7.55 14.40
N SER A 872 6.94 6.30 14.82
CA SER A 872 7.94 5.87 15.80
C SER A 872 9.29 5.70 15.13
N MET A 873 10.33 6.33 15.70
CA MET A 873 11.72 6.14 15.30
C MET A 873 12.40 4.99 16.05
N THR A 874 11.74 4.44 17.08
CA THR A 874 12.18 3.23 17.78
C THR A 874 11.68 1.97 17.10
N GLY A 875 12.24 0.84 17.44
CA GLY A 875 11.82 -0.47 16.96
C GLY A 875 12.99 -1.45 16.95
N THR A 876 12.71 -2.66 16.54
CA THR A 876 13.68 -3.75 16.44
C THR A 876 14.77 -3.41 15.42
N TYR A 877 16.01 -3.23 15.84
CA TYR A 877 17.13 -2.99 14.94
C TYR A 877 17.98 -4.23 14.74
N TYR A 878 18.51 -4.79 15.82
CA TYR A 878 19.21 -6.07 15.83
C TYR A 878 18.42 -7.06 16.69
N ASN A 879 18.41 -8.32 16.40
CA ASN A 879 17.91 -9.45 17.22
C ASN A 879 16.44 -9.38 17.70
N GLY A 880 15.65 -8.42 17.30
CA GLY A 880 14.23 -8.38 17.67
C GLY A 880 13.90 -7.92 19.09
N TYR A 881 14.87 -7.48 19.89
CA TYR A 881 14.65 -7.22 21.33
C TYR A 881 14.92 -5.78 21.76
N ASP A 882 15.61 -4.96 20.94
CA ASP A 882 16.01 -3.59 21.31
C ASP A 882 15.07 -2.53 20.73
N ASP A 883 14.58 -1.63 21.57
CA ASP A 883 13.90 -0.40 21.13
C ASP A 883 14.87 0.62 20.51
N ASN A 884 16.17 0.48 20.78
CA ASN A 884 17.25 1.34 20.28
C ASN A 884 17.62 1.04 18.84
N THR A 885 17.74 2.09 18.03
CA THR A 885 18.13 2.01 16.62
C THR A 885 19.18 3.05 16.29
N ILE A 886 19.77 3.01 15.10
CA ILE A 886 20.64 4.10 14.61
C ILE A 886 19.92 5.45 14.45
N TRP A 887 18.59 5.45 14.49
CA TRP A 887 17.74 6.66 14.40
C TRP A 887 17.49 7.29 15.76
N THR A 888 17.81 6.60 16.84
CA THR A 888 17.54 7.02 18.22
C THR A 888 18.78 7.02 19.09
N GLN A 889 19.85 6.33 18.70
CA GLN A 889 21.10 6.26 19.42
C GLN A 889 22.27 6.53 18.48
N THR A 890 23.11 7.50 18.86
CA THR A 890 24.36 7.78 18.14
C THR A 890 25.34 6.61 18.30
N PHE A 891 26.09 6.31 17.24
CA PHE A 891 27.09 5.25 17.19
C PHE A 891 26.58 3.88 17.68
N LYS A 892 25.28 3.61 17.45
CA LYS A 892 24.67 2.33 17.82
C LYS A 892 25.56 1.17 17.36
N GLU A 893 26.03 0.39 18.33
CA GLU A 893 26.91 -0.76 18.10
C GLU A 893 28.15 -0.44 17.23
N GLY A 894 28.73 0.77 17.37
CA GLY A 894 29.87 1.21 16.58
C GLY A 894 29.58 1.61 15.16
N SER A 895 28.29 1.61 14.75
CA SER A 895 27.88 1.98 13.39
C SER A 895 28.00 3.48 13.12
N ASN A 896 27.90 3.86 11.83
CA ASN A 896 27.71 5.25 11.45
C ASN A 896 26.36 5.78 11.98
N SER A 897 26.18 7.08 12.04
CA SER A 897 24.94 7.73 12.52
C SER A 897 24.41 8.74 11.50
N PRO A 898 23.08 8.95 11.46
CA PRO A 898 22.49 10.00 10.65
C PRO A 898 23.00 11.37 11.08
N LEU A 899 23.35 12.20 10.10
CA LEU A 899 23.96 13.52 10.36
C LEU A 899 23.03 14.43 11.19
N PHE A 900 21.71 14.42 10.92
CA PHE A 900 20.74 15.21 11.70
C PHE A 900 20.74 14.86 13.19
N LEU A 901 21.01 13.59 13.53
CA LEU A 901 21.02 13.13 14.94
C LEU A 901 22.25 13.64 15.69
N VAL A 902 23.43 13.53 15.07
CA VAL A 902 24.69 13.96 15.72
C VAL A 902 24.84 15.48 15.75
N GLU A 903 24.47 16.21 14.68
CA GLU A 903 24.50 17.67 14.63
C GLU A 903 23.51 18.31 15.61
N GLY A 904 22.35 17.70 15.78
CA GLY A 904 21.30 18.18 16.68
C GLY A 904 21.40 17.65 18.11
N ALA A 905 22.36 16.76 18.42
CA ALA A 905 22.54 16.19 19.74
C ALA A 905 23.02 17.21 20.77
N TYR A 906 22.64 17.00 22.03
CA TYR A 906 23.29 17.72 23.15
C TYR A 906 24.77 17.35 23.21
N SER A 907 25.65 18.36 23.26
CA SER A 907 27.09 18.19 23.43
C SER A 907 27.69 19.44 24.05
N LEU A 908 28.97 19.38 24.42
CA LEU A 908 29.67 20.56 24.94
C LEU A 908 29.74 21.71 23.94
N ASP A 909 29.76 21.39 22.65
CA ASP A 909 29.73 22.38 21.57
C ASP A 909 28.31 22.78 21.15
N ASN A 910 27.28 22.00 21.56
CA ASN A 910 25.85 22.27 21.30
C ASN A 910 24.99 22.05 22.58
N PRO A 911 25.10 22.90 23.60
CA PRO A 911 24.37 22.74 24.88
C PRO A 911 22.85 22.91 24.73
N ASN A 912 22.36 23.47 23.61
CA ASN A 912 20.94 23.63 23.29
C ASN A 912 20.41 22.52 22.35
N GLY A 913 21.19 21.46 22.15
CA GLY A 913 20.81 20.33 21.32
C GLY A 913 19.41 19.79 21.64
N GLN A 914 18.65 19.42 20.61
CA GLN A 914 17.26 18.94 20.73
C GLN A 914 17.18 17.43 20.78
N TRP A 915 18.26 16.74 20.42
CA TRP A 915 18.41 15.29 20.50
C TRP A 915 19.23 14.90 21.73
N PRO A 916 19.09 13.65 22.21
CA PRO A 916 19.84 13.18 23.36
C PRO A 916 21.35 13.41 23.23
N ARG A 917 22.04 13.39 24.32
CA ARG A 917 23.49 13.63 24.37
C ARG A 917 24.26 12.67 23.48
N LEU A 918 25.36 13.14 22.92
CA LEU A 918 26.35 12.29 22.26
C LEU A 918 26.95 11.31 23.27
N THR A 919 26.94 10.02 22.94
CA THR A 919 27.49 8.95 23.78
C THR A 919 27.86 7.73 22.93
N LEU A 920 28.88 6.98 23.35
CA LEU A 920 29.24 5.67 22.81
C LEU A 920 28.63 4.55 23.65
N ALA A 921 27.99 4.86 24.79
CA ALA A 921 27.37 3.85 25.64
C ALA A 921 26.19 3.18 24.93
N THR A 922 26.21 1.86 24.92
CA THR A 922 25.13 1.03 24.31
C THR A 922 24.13 0.51 25.34
N THR A 923 24.48 0.62 26.63
CA THR A 923 23.67 0.22 27.79
C THR A 923 23.74 1.30 28.86
N GLY A 924 22.84 1.28 29.82
CA GLY A 924 22.71 2.35 30.81
C GLY A 924 22.22 3.63 30.17
N HIS A 925 22.80 4.78 30.50
CA HIS A 925 22.34 6.10 30.05
C HIS A 925 22.11 6.18 28.53
N GLY A 926 23.06 5.73 27.72
CA GLY A 926 22.95 5.74 26.26
C GLY A 926 21.87 4.80 25.73
N GLY A 927 21.67 3.67 26.37
CA GLY A 927 20.61 2.72 26.04
C GLY A 927 19.24 3.25 26.42
N ASP A 928 19.09 3.90 27.56
CA ASP A 928 17.83 4.43 28.08
C ASP A 928 17.28 5.56 27.19
N ASN A 929 18.13 6.33 26.53
CA ASN A 929 17.72 7.35 25.55
C ASN A 929 16.97 6.79 24.34
N GLY A 930 17.16 5.53 24.01
CA GLY A 930 16.50 4.89 22.88
C GLY A 930 15.21 4.16 23.23
N LEU A 931 14.74 4.18 24.47
CA LEU A 931 13.52 3.52 24.89
C LEU A 931 12.31 4.03 24.07
N ALA A 932 11.37 3.12 23.79
CA ALA A 932 10.12 3.44 23.11
C ALA A 932 9.32 4.47 23.92
N SER A 933 9.41 5.73 23.55
CA SER A 933 8.83 6.85 24.29
C SER A 933 8.21 7.91 23.40
N SER A 934 7.40 8.77 23.98
CA SER A 934 6.80 9.91 23.28
C SER A 934 7.84 10.86 22.67
N PHE A 935 9.09 10.83 23.14
CA PHE A 935 10.19 11.61 22.56
C PHE A 935 10.47 11.21 21.12
N TRP A 936 10.36 9.92 20.81
CA TRP A 936 10.65 9.35 19.50
C TRP A 936 9.42 9.17 18.61
N TRP A 937 8.22 9.53 19.07
CA TRP A 937 7.01 9.59 18.27
C TRP A 937 6.90 10.96 17.60
N LYS A 938 7.35 11.02 16.35
CA LYS A 938 7.42 12.28 15.61
C LYS A 938 6.16 12.51 14.79
N ASP A 939 5.79 13.79 14.59
CA ASP A 939 4.64 14.16 13.75
C ASP A 939 4.88 13.72 12.30
N GLY A 940 4.08 12.78 11.84
CA GLY A 940 4.19 12.19 10.51
C GLY A 940 3.55 12.99 9.39
N LYS A 941 2.94 14.16 9.67
CA LYS A 941 2.27 14.99 8.65
C LYS A 941 3.16 15.26 7.44
N TYR A 942 2.57 15.17 6.25
CA TYR A 942 3.32 15.43 5.02
C TYR A 942 2.42 15.89 3.87
N ILE A 943 3.03 16.54 2.90
CA ILE A 943 2.53 16.74 1.55
C ILE A 943 3.61 16.32 0.54
N ARG A 944 3.18 15.60 -0.50
CA ARG A 944 4.05 15.06 -1.54
C ARG A 944 3.52 15.43 -2.92
N LEU A 945 4.37 15.93 -3.82
CA LEU A 945 4.08 15.95 -5.25
C LEU A 945 4.27 14.52 -5.78
N LYS A 946 3.15 13.78 -5.81
CA LYS A 946 3.13 12.35 -6.14
C LYS A 946 3.37 12.14 -7.62
N THR A 947 2.72 12.94 -8.48
CA THR A 947 2.83 12.84 -9.94
C THR A 947 2.86 14.25 -10.54
N ALA A 948 3.74 14.45 -11.52
CA ALA A 948 3.68 15.56 -12.45
C ALA A 948 3.93 15.02 -13.86
N GLN A 949 3.02 15.28 -14.79
CA GLN A 949 3.15 14.86 -16.19
C GLN A 949 2.84 16.03 -17.10
N LEU A 950 3.71 16.27 -18.09
CA LEU A 950 3.51 17.23 -19.18
C LEU A 950 3.52 16.45 -20.49
N GLY A 951 2.42 16.54 -21.25
CA GLY A 951 2.25 15.89 -22.54
C GLY A 951 2.06 16.88 -23.68
N TYR A 952 2.36 16.45 -24.90
CA TYR A 952 2.04 17.14 -26.14
C TYR A 952 1.52 16.14 -27.17
N THR A 953 0.30 16.34 -27.60
CA THR A 953 -0.34 15.57 -28.67
C THR A 953 -0.14 16.29 -30.02
N LEU A 954 0.51 15.61 -30.94
CA LEU A 954 0.78 16.18 -32.27
C LEU A 954 -0.51 16.30 -33.08
N PRO A 955 -0.64 17.34 -33.94
CA PRO A 955 -1.82 17.53 -34.80
C PRO A 955 -2.06 16.32 -35.71
N LYS A 956 -3.29 15.86 -35.84
CA LYS A 956 -3.69 14.73 -36.70
C LYS A 956 -3.31 14.92 -38.16
N SER A 957 -3.25 16.17 -38.63
CA SER A 957 -2.80 16.50 -39.99
C SER A 957 -1.33 16.14 -40.25
N PHE A 958 -0.50 16.06 -39.20
CA PHE A 958 0.89 15.66 -39.29
C PHE A 958 0.98 14.11 -39.15
N THR A 959 0.32 13.50 -38.14
CA THR A 959 0.48 12.09 -37.83
C THR A 959 -0.11 11.15 -38.87
N ARG A 960 -1.21 11.52 -39.52
CA ARG A 960 -1.87 10.74 -40.59
C ARG A 960 -0.98 10.53 -41.82
N ARG A 961 0.05 11.38 -42.03
CA ARG A 961 1.04 11.20 -43.12
C ARG A 961 1.87 9.93 -42.95
N PHE A 962 1.96 9.43 -41.72
CA PHE A 962 2.67 8.20 -41.34
C PHE A 962 1.74 7.04 -40.99
N GLY A 963 0.44 7.15 -41.29
CA GLY A 963 -0.55 6.11 -40.96
C GLY A 963 -0.90 6.03 -39.46
N VAL A 964 -0.59 7.07 -38.69
CA VAL A 964 -0.83 7.11 -37.22
C VAL A 964 -1.98 8.08 -36.96
N GLU A 965 -3.05 7.61 -36.25
CA GLU A 965 -4.17 8.46 -35.89
C GLU A 965 -3.86 9.46 -34.78
N GLY A 966 -3.02 9.04 -33.82
CA GLY A 966 -2.61 9.88 -32.68
C GLY A 966 -1.18 9.58 -32.26
N LEU A 967 -0.42 10.65 -31.97
CA LEU A 967 0.92 10.58 -31.40
C LEU A 967 1.01 11.61 -30.27
N ARG A 968 1.18 11.11 -29.03
CA ARG A 968 1.43 11.93 -27.85
C ARG A 968 2.81 11.61 -27.27
N LEU A 969 3.60 12.65 -27.03
CA LEU A 969 4.87 12.59 -26.31
C LEU A 969 4.66 13.16 -24.91
N PHE A 970 5.29 12.56 -23.89
CA PHE A 970 5.18 13.07 -22.53
C PHE A 970 6.48 12.90 -21.75
N VAL A 971 6.64 13.77 -20.75
CA VAL A 971 7.61 13.61 -19.68
C VAL A 971 6.85 13.60 -18.36
N GLU A 972 7.31 12.77 -17.41
CA GLU A 972 6.63 12.58 -16.15
C GLU A 972 7.60 12.34 -15.01
N GLY A 973 7.16 12.71 -13.81
CA GLY A 973 7.89 12.45 -12.58
C GLY A 973 6.98 11.92 -11.48
N ASN A 974 7.53 11.05 -10.65
CA ASN A 974 6.83 10.47 -9.50
C ASN A 974 7.64 10.72 -8.22
N ASN A 975 6.94 11.00 -7.09
CA ASN A 975 7.54 11.30 -5.79
C ASN A 975 8.61 12.42 -5.87
N LEU A 976 8.31 13.51 -6.61
CA LEU A 976 9.30 14.55 -6.95
C LEU A 976 9.84 15.29 -5.74
N PHE A 977 8.97 15.61 -4.77
CA PHE A 977 9.38 16.14 -3.48
C PHE A 977 8.37 15.78 -2.39
N THR A 978 8.84 15.78 -1.15
CA THR A 978 8.04 15.57 0.06
C THR A 978 8.43 16.60 1.10
N ILE A 979 7.44 17.30 1.67
CA ILE A 979 7.59 18.16 2.84
C ILE A 979 6.91 17.42 3.99
N SER A 980 7.63 17.20 5.10
CA SER A 980 7.10 16.42 6.23
C SER A 980 7.49 17.01 7.58
N GLY A 981 6.83 16.56 8.64
CA GLY A 981 7.17 16.89 10.02
C GLY A 981 8.32 16.03 10.60
N LEU A 982 8.85 15.08 9.83
CA LEU A 982 9.92 14.18 10.24
C LEU A 982 11.31 14.81 10.01
N PRO A 983 12.37 14.29 10.64
CA PRO A 983 13.73 14.68 10.35
C PRO A 983 14.04 14.56 8.85
N LYS A 984 14.92 15.45 8.33
CA LYS A 984 15.26 15.52 6.91
C LYS A 984 15.70 14.15 6.37
N GLY A 985 15.09 13.72 5.29
CA GLY A 985 15.41 12.48 4.58
C GLY A 985 14.62 11.26 5.04
N ILE A 986 13.88 11.32 6.16
CA ILE A 986 13.00 10.23 6.58
C ILE A 986 11.66 10.32 5.82
N ASP A 987 11.26 9.22 5.21
CA ASP A 987 10.01 9.16 4.44
C ASP A 987 8.81 8.84 5.34
N PRO A 988 7.76 9.67 5.36
CA PRO A 988 6.60 9.48 6.24
C PRO A 988 5.72 8.28 5.88
N GLU A 989 5.80 7.78 4.65
CA GLU A 989 5.05 6.59 4.21
C GLU A 989 5.83 5.28 4.46
N SER A 990 7.13 5.37 4.75
CA SER A 990 7.98 4.23 5.10
C SER A 990 8.38 4.28 6.58
N PRO A 991 7.45 4.07 7.51
CA PRO A 991 7.77 4.13 8.95
C PRO A 991 8.68 3.00 9.42
N GLY A 992 8.86 1.95 8.62
CA GLY A 992 9.75 0.83 8.87
C GLY A 992 11.24 1.14 8.63
N VAL A 993 11.69 2.37 8.85
CA VAL A 993 13.11 2.80 8.66
C VAL A 993 14.11 1.92 9.42
N ASN A 994 13.65 1.24 10.45
CA ASN A 994 14.46 0.38 11.29
C ASN A 994 14.77 -1.01 10.70
N ASN A 995 14.04 -1.43 9.68
CA ASN A 995 14.09 -2.80 9.16
C ASN A 995 14.93 -2.96 7.88
N GLY A 996 15.85 -2.02 7.61
CA GLY A 996 16.72 -2.09 6.43
C GLY A 996 15.92 -2.09 5.14
N TYR A 997 14.90 -1.22 5.09
CA TYR A 997 13.98 -1.10 3.96
C TYR A 997 14.68 -0.61 2.69
N TYR A 998 14.10 -0.98 1.57
CA TYR A 998 14.47 -0.40 0.28
C TYR A 998 13.78 0.98 0.15
N PRO A 999 14.53 2.09 -0.05
CA PRO A 999 13.93 3.43 -0.06
C PRO A 999 12.89 3.60 -1.15
N GLN A 1000 11.88 4.46 -0.91
CA GLN A 1000 10.98 4.89 -1.96
C GLN A 1000 11.73 5.57 -3.09
N GLN A 1001 11.26 5.34 -4.33
CA GLN A 1001 11.92 5.84 -5.52
C GLN A 1001 11.25 7.10 -6.06
N ARG A 1002 12.09 8.05 -6.48
CA ARG A 1002 11.75 9.14 -7.38
C ARG A 1002 12.00 8.65 -8.79
N ASN A 1003 10.98 8.68 -9.64
CA ASN A 1003 11.08 8.29 -11.04
C ASN A 1003 10.97 9.52 -11.93
N LEU A 1004 11.86 9.61 -12.95
CA LEU A 1004 11.80 10.60 -14.02
C LEU A 1004 11.75 9.83 -15.33
N MET A 1005 10.65 9.93 -16.05
CA MET A 1005 10.39 9.11 -17.23
C MET A 1005 10.01 9.98 -18.43
N GLY A 1006 10.35 9.48 -19.62
CA GLY A 1006 9.84 9.98 -20.89
C GLY A 1006 9.08 8.88 -21.61
N GLY A 1007 8.01 9.25 -22.32
CA GLY A 1007 7.18 8.24 -22.96
C GLY A 1007 6.45 8.74 -24.22
N ILE A 1008 5.83 7.75 -24.88
CA ILE A 1008 5.10 7.94 -26.14
C ILE A 1008 3.80 7.12 -26.10
N THR A 1009 2.71 7.70 -26.57
CA THR A 1009 1.48 6.99 -26.89
C THR A 1009 1.21 7.09 -28.39
N LEU A 1010 1.06 5.94 -29.05
CA LEU A 1010 0.73 5.80 -30.47
C LEU A 1010 -0.65 5.16 -30.60
N THR A 1011 -1.51 5.71 -31.45
CA THR A 1011 -2.83 5.14 -31.79
C THR A 1011 -2.92 4.96 -33.30
N PHE A 1012 -3.30 3.78 -33.72
CA PHE A 1012 -3.47 3.40 -35.12
C PHE A 1012 -4.93 3.08 -35.43
#